data_aeb2f6c0a640720c939d211997433f93
#
_entry.id   aeb2f6c0a640720c939d211997433f93
#
_cell.length_a   1.000
_cell.length_b   1.000
_cell.length_c   1.000
_cell.angle_alpha   90.00
_cell.angle_beta   90.00
_cell.angle_gamma   90.00
#
_symmetry.space_group_name_H-M   'P 1'
#
loop_
_entity.id
_entity.type
_entity.pdbx_description
1 polymer ?
#
loop_
_entity_poly.entity_id
_entity_poly.type
_entity_poly.pdbx_seq_one_letter_code
_entity_poly.pdbx_strand_id
1 'polypeptide(L)'
;MKKKNKKHKGIICSWALGCLVGIMPLSANAQRVVFPQAKQAGTATLKTCENKFVLGNNLLQVSYSVNDGVLRFDGCPEMDLLPSDVLFRMRLADCTEFSSSDMNLESVTSETYTADAQAAKGAERFEGKGIKAVFTRGNMRVEWRAVLRDGSHYLRTEMSITSGKDVTMDHIKPMVYAVDNRKAKSAPVVVGNTRGAVLLSNKIFAGLETPMGVNTNNVDSADIATINNRDIIPMEGNWVRHTTLKAGKTWKVSNVVGLVAEGQPRRSFLAYSERERAAAWHPMTIYNSWYELNIDRNNAPGNLGKYDPDDRRNLKGNYSGNMTATQCEDVVANWKEKFYDVYGKAPVAFVFDDGWDAYGTWTFNPNFPEGFKNVDRMAREMGAGIGAWLGPVGGYGASGEYRRGYWQGRGGMQLSNPAYYDYFVKCSSDMIDKYDFRFFKYDGISAQFSAVGPDMTDAGLENCEAIISIENDVRKKRKDIFYNTTVGTWASPFWFHVSDAVWRQEGDFGKAGVGDDREQWITYRDRLVHQNFVDRSPICPINTLMTHGVILSRFGDVSKTMSYDGIVREMRCAFGCGSSMVELYTDYKLLDEIKDSKGKTGGLWKQLAYCMDWQQRNADVLPDIHWVGGNPWDGEKANIYGWAAWNGKKATLTLRNPDVAPQTLTTTLRDVFDIPAYIKTSVTLRGSYADQRIGKGGISGLPVGKAVDIDKKITISMPKSSVFVFEGVDNGHFEFGEANK
;
A
#
# COMPACT_ATOMS: atom_id res chain seq x y z
N MET A 1 45.12 71.61 -11.92
CA MET A 1 45.30 70.20 -12.17
C MET A 1 44.01 69.44 -11.78
N LYS A 2 43.30 68.91 -12.78
CA LYS A 2 41.96 68.30 -12.62
C LYS A 2 42.10 66.82 -12.28
N LYS A 3 41.51 66.33 -11.15
CA LYS A 3 41.27 64.93 -10.91
C LYS A 3 39.82 64.57 -11.25
N LYS A 4 39.59 63.69 -12.19
CA LYS A 4 38.29 63.14 -12.58
C LYS A 4 37.87 62.04 -11.59
N ASN A 5 36.71 62.17 -11.01
CA ASN A 5 36.01 61.10 -10.27
C ASN A 5 35.24 60.24 -11.28
N LYS A 6 35.54 58.95 -11.39
CA LYS A 6 34.70 57.96 -12.06
C LYS A 6 33.75 57.34 -11.01
N LYS A 7 32.45 57.55 -11.22
CA LYS A 7 31.37 56.84 -10.53
C LYS A 7 31.21 55.44 -11.15
N HIS A 8 31.44 54.36 -10.40
CA HIS A 8 30.98 53.04 -10.75
C HIS A 8 29.51 52.89 -10.31
N LYS A 9 28.60 52.72 -11.25
CA LYS A 9 27.25 52.19 -11.01
C LYS A 9 27.34 50.69 -10.90
N GLY A 10 27.18 50.14 -9.68
CA GLY A 10 26.96 48.74 -9.45
C GLY A 10 25.51 48.40 -9.81
N ILE A 11 25.34 47.52 -10.78
CA ILE A 11 24.04 46.89 -11.10
C ILE A 11 23.93 45.72 -10.12
N ILE A 12 23.02 45.84 -9.18
CA ILE A 12 22.60 44.74 -8.31
C ILE A 12 21.56 43.94 -9.12
N CYS A 13 21.99 42.84 -9.72
CA CYS A 13 21.08 41.78 -10.19
C CYS A 13 20.63 40.97 -9.00
N SER A 14 19.45 41.24 -8.49
CA SER A 14 18.76 40.34 -7.56
C SER A 14 18.24 39.11 -8.33
N TRP A 15 18.94 38.01 -8.20
CA TRP A 15 18.42 36.71 -8.60
C TRP A 15 17.50 36.23 -7.48
N ALA A 16 16.21 36.46 -7.63
CA ALA A 16 15.22 35.71 -6.87
C ALA A 16 15.16 34.30 -7.46
N LEU A 17 15.95 33.39 -6.87
CA LEU A 17 15.77 31.95 -7.12
C LEU A 17 14.52 31.51 -6.35
N GLY A 18 13.38 31.59 -7.00
CA GLY A 18 12.19 30.87 -6.57
C GLY A 18 12.47 29.38 -6.69
N CYS A 19 12.81 28.73 -5.56
CA CYS A 19 12.74 27.27 -5.47
C CYS A 19 11.26 26.87 -5.55
N LEU A 20 10.76 26.73 -6.77
CA LEU A 20 9.64 25.83 -7.04
C LEU A 20 10.16 24.43 -6.70
N VAL A 21 9.78 23.93 -5.52
CA VAL A 21 9.77 22.49 -5.27
C VAL A 21 8.64 21.92 -6.12
N GLY A 22 8.90 21.89 -7.42
CA GLY A 22 8.11 21.11 -8.35
C GLY A 22 8.30 19.67 -7.94
N ILE A 23 7.22 18.96 -7.61
CA ILE A 23 7.17 17.52 -7.80
C ILE A 23 7.68 17.32 -9.23
N MET A 24 8.93 16.81 -9.38
CA MET A 24 9.43 16.49 -10.72
C MET A 24 8.38 15.56 -11.33
N PRO A 25 7.85 15.86 -12.52
CA PRO A 25 7.04 14.88 -13.22
C PRO A 25 7.99 13.71 -13.46
N LEU A 26 7.79 12.63 -12.70
CA LEU A 26 8.36 11.35 -13.01
C LEU A 26 8.07 11.11 -14.48
N SER A 27 9.09 10.72 -15.24
CA SER A 27 8.89 10.38 -16.65
C SER A 27 7.68 9.46 -16.71
N ALA A 28 6.63 9.86 -17.43
CA ALA A 28 5.30 9.28 -17.36
C ALA A 28 5.26 7.76 -17.63
N ASN A 29 6.36 7.20 -18.13
CA ASN A 29 6.47 5.80 -18.56
C ASN A 29 7.49 4.95 -17.76
N ALA A 30 8.13 5.46 -16.70
CA ALA A 30 9.11 4.67 -15.96
C ALA A 30 8.41 3.74 -14.97
N GLN A 31 8.33 2.47 -15.28
CA GLN A 31 7.98 1.42 -14.33
C GLN A 31 9.15 1.25 -13.34
N ARG A 32 8.91 1.45 -12.04
CA ARG A 32 9.97 1.40 -11.01
C ARG A 32 10.40 -0.01 -10.64
N VAL A 33 9.47 -0.96 -10.66
CA VAL A 33 9.74 -2.39 -10.48
C VAL A 33 9.46 -3.11 -11.77
N VAL A 34 10.49 -3.68 -12.38
CA VAL A 34 10.42 -4.36 -13.68
C VAL A 34 10.41 -5.87 -13.47
N PHE A 35 9.74 -6.59 -14.35
CA PHE A 35 9.73 -8.05 -14.34
C PHE A 35 11.18 -8.57 -14.39
N PRO A 36 11.62 -9.41 -13.43
CA PRO A 36 13.05 -9.70 -13.20
C PRO A 36 13.58 -10.79 -14.13
N GLN A 37 13.46 -10.57 -15.44
CA GLN A 37 13.97 -11.46 -16.48
C GLN A 37 14.67 -10.66 -17.59
N ALA A 38 15.69 -11.24 -18.22
CA ALA A 38 16.41 -10.59 -19.31
C ALA A 38 15.50 -10.28 -20.51
N LYS A 39 14.67 -11.26 -20.91
CA LYS A 39 13.67 -11.05 -21.97
C LYS A 39 12.48 -10.27 -21.42
N GLN A 40 12.20 -9.13 -22.02
CA GLN A 40 11.06 -8.27 -21.63
C GLN A 40 9.83 -8.50 -22.52
N ALA A 41 8.66 -8.16 -21.99
CA ALA A 41 7.37 -8.41 -22.63
C ALA A 41 7.20 -7.68 -23.98
N GLY A 42 7.71 -6.45 -24.10
CA GLY A 42 7.51 -5.63 -25.29
C GLY A 42 6.03 -5.24 -25.51
N THR A 43 5.68 -5.01 -26.75
CA THR A 43 4.36 -4.53 -27.17
C THR A 43 3.31 -5.64 -27.22
N ALA A 44 2.13 -5.35 -26.73
CA ALA A 44 0.97 -6.25 -26.81
C ALA A 44 0.41 -6.27 -28.25
N THR A 45 0.12 -7.45 -28.73
CA THR A 45 -0.46 -7.69 -30.07
C THR A 45 -1.73 -8.51 -29.99
N LEU A 46 -2.65 -8.24 -30.90
CA LEU A 46 -3.84 -9.06 -31.10
C LEU A 46 -3.94 -9.44 -32.59
N LYS A 47 -3.93 -10.74 -32.86
CA LYS A 47 -4.17 -11.30 -34.21
C LYS A 47 -5.53 -11.94 -34.21
N THR A 48 -6.35 -11.59 -35.18
CA THR A 48 -7.67 -12.16 -35.39
C THR A 48 -7.71 -12.88 -36.75
N CYS A 49 -8.10 -14.11 -36.75
CA CYS A 49 -8.29 -14.90 -37.98
C CYS A 49 -9.58 -15.71 -37.84
N GLU A 50 -10.58 -15.38 -38.66
CA GLU A 50 -11.91 -15.95 -38.59
C GLU A 50 -12.47 -15.90 -37.14
N ASN A 51 -12.65 -17.06 -36.52
CA ASN A 51 -13.19 -17.21 -35.16
C ASN A 51 -12.08 -17.33 -34.07
N LYS A 52 -10.82 -17.09 -34.43
CA LYS A 52 -9.68 -17.23 -33.51
C LYS A 52 -9.05 -15.89 -33.20
N PHE A 53 -8.76 -15.68 -31.91
CA PHE A 53 -8.13 -14.48 -31.35
C PHE A 53 -6.85 -14.90 -30.64
N VAL A 54 -5.72 -14.29 -31.00
CA VAL A 54 -4.43 -14.57 -30.36
C VAL A 54 -3.89 -13.26 -29.79
N LEU A 55 -3.94 -13.15 -28.47
CA LEU A 55 -3.47 -12.02 -27.70
C LEU A 55 -2.09 -12.37 -27.10
N GLY A 56 -1.06 -11.57 -27.36
CA GLY A 56 0.26 -11.93 -26.88
C GLY A 56 1.29 -10.82 -26.98
N ASN A 57 2.46 -11.10 -26.44
CA ASN A 57 3.67 -10.30 -26.52
C ASN A 57 4.92 -11.21 -26.57
N ASN A 58 6.10 -10.69 -26.26
CA ASN A 58 7.31 -11.51 -26.31
C ASN A 58 7.37 -12.61 -25.23
N LEU A 59 6.61 -12.51 -24.13
CA LEU A 59 6.69 -13.41 -22.98
C LEU A 59 5.59 -14.46 -22.96
N LEU A 60 4.38 -14.11 -23.41
CA LEU A 60 3.21 -14.97 -23.32
C LEU A 60 2.30 -14.82 -24.55
N GLN A 61 1.60 -15.89 -24.87
CA GLN A 61 0.60 -15.91 -25.91
C GLN A 61 -0.65 -16.66 -25.44
N VAL A 62 -1.78 -15.97 -25.43
CA VAL A 62 -3.07 -16.50 -25.02
C VAL A 62 -3.97 -16.59 -26.25
N SER A 63 -4.62 -17.72 -26.44
CA SER A 63 -5.52 -17.94 -27.58
C SER A 63 -6.93 -18.19 -27.15
N TYR A 64 -7.87 -17.68 -27.95
CA TYR A 64 -9.30 -17.90 -27.80
C TYR A 64 -9.91 -18.25 -29.15
N SER A 65 -10.93 -19.09 -29.14
CA SER A 65 -11.69 -19.44 -30.38
C SER A 65 -13.20 -19.46 -30.10
N VAL A 66 -13.98 -19.16 -31.11
CA VAL A 66 -15.43 -19.29 -31.06
C VAL A 66 -15.85 -20.52 -31.90
N ASN A 67 -16.38 -21.54 -31.23
CA ASN A 67 -16.85 -22.76 -31.84
C ASN A 67 -18.29 -23.04 -31.37
N ASP A 68 -19.18 -23.25 -32.28
CA ASP A 68 -20.61 -23.58 -32.01
C ASP A 68 -21.28 -22.59 -31.04
N GLY A 69 -20.94 -21.29 -31.15
CA GLY A 69 -21.47 -20.23 -30.28
C GLY A 69 -20.87 -20.17 -28.88
N VAL A 70 -19.83 -20.94 -28.58
CA VAL A 70 -19.10 -20.93 -27.32
C VAL A 70 -17.73 -20.25 -27.51
N LEU A 71 -17.42 -19.26 -26.68
CA LEU A 71 -16.08 -18.73 -26.59
C LEU A 71 -15.23 -19.61 -25.68
N ARG A 72 -14.22 -20.22 -26.29
CA ARG A 72 -13.28 -21.14 -25.65
C ARG A 72 -11.95 -20.46 -25.38
N PHE A 73 -11.35 -20.71 -24.24
CA PHE A 73 -9.94 -20.46 -23.97
C PHE A 73 -9.11 -21.62 -24.51
N ASP A 74 -8.24 -21.39 -25.50
CA ASP A 74 -7.42 -22.43 -26.12
C ASP A 74 -6.10 -22.69 -25.38
N GLY A 75 -5.80 -21.92 -24.33
CA GLY A 75 -4.64 -22.11 -23.46
C GLY A 75 -3.58 -21.01 -23.56
N CYS A 76 -2.56 -21.16 -22.72
CA CYS A 76 -1.33 -20.36 -22.72
C CYS A 76 -0.13 -21.30 -22.41
N PRO A 77 0.63 -21.71 -23.42
CA PRO A 77 1.73 -22.67 -23.25
C PRO A 77 2.85 -22.18 -22.30
N GLU A 78 3.13 -20.88 -22.32
CA GLU A 78 4.17 -20.28 -21.45
C GLU A 78 3.83 -20.37 -19.96
N MET A 79 2.54 -20.47 -19.64
CA MET A 79 2.01 -20.61 -18.29
C MET A 79 1.54 -22.05 -17.96
N ASP A 80 1.69 -23.00 -18.90
CA ASP A 80 1.13 -24.36 -18.84
C ASP A 80 -0.40 -24.38 -18.61
N LEU A 81 -1.12 -23.33 -19.03
CA LEU A 81 -2.59 -23.26 -18.91
C LEU A 81 -3.25 -24.12 -19.97
N LEU A 82 -4.14 -25.01 -19.53
CA LEU A 82 -4.89 -25.92 -20.37
C LEU A 82 -6.12 -25.25 -21.02
N PRO A 83 -6.57 -25.74 -22.18
CA PRO A 83 -7.82 -25.29 -22.80
C PRO A 83 -9.05 -25.49 -21.90
N SER A 84 -10.04 -24.60 -22.05
CA SER A 84 -11.31 -24.66 -21.32
C SER A 84 -12.43 -24.01 -22.11
N ASP A 85 -13.62 -24.62 -22.12
CA ASP A 85 -14.85 -24.01 -22.64
C ASP A 85 -15.52 -23.10 -21.61
N VAL A 86 -15.02 -23.08 -20.38
CA VAL A 86 -15.56 -22.33 -19.27
C VAL A 86 -14.59 -21.20 -18.91
N LEU A 87 -15.04 -19.94 -19.04
CA LEU A 87 -14.29 -18.74 -18.68
C LEU A 87 -14.64 -18.26 -17.26
N PHE A 88 -15.87 -18.49 -16.83
CA PHE A 88 -16.37 -18.17 -15.50
C PHE A 88 -17.54 -19.07 -15.11
N ARG A 89 -17.85 -19.12 -13.81
CA ARG A 89 -19.03 -19.84 -13.27
C ARG A 89 -19.82 -18.92 -12.34
N MET A 90 -21.11 -19.16 -12.22
CA MET A 90 -22.00 -18.47 -11.29
C MET A 90 -22.94 -19.44 -10.62
N ARG A 91 -23.25 -19.17 -9.36
CA ARG A 91 -24.30 -19.87 -8.61
C ARG A 91 -25.25 -18.84 -8.02
N LEU A 92 -26.54 -19.06 -8.28
CA LEU A 92 -27.62 -18.25 -7.69
C LEU A 92 -27.97 -18.77 -6.30
N ALA A 93 -28.72 -17.97 -5.54
CA ALA A 93 -29.17 -18.34 -4.20
C ALA A 93 -30.15 -19.54 -4.19
N ASP A 94 -30.82 -19.81 -5.29
CA ASP A 94 -31.66 -20.99 -5.48
C ASP A 94 -30.88 -22.25 -5.88
N CYS A 95 -29.57 -22.23 -5.77
CA CYS A 95 -28.63 -23.27 -6.18
C CYS A 95 -28.52 -23.54 -7.68
N THR A 96 -29.13 -22.71 -8.54
CA THR A 96 -28.92 -22.80 -9.97
C THR A 96 -27.47 -22.44 -10.31
N GLU A 97 -26.75 -23.39 -10.92
CA GLU A 97 -25.37 -23.17 -11.40
C GLU A 97 -25.35 -23.09 -12.94
N PHE A 98 -24.49 -22.22 -13.46
CA PHE A 98 -24.20 -22.10 -14.88
C PHE A 98 -22.83 -21.48 -15.12
N SER A 99 -22.31 -21.67 -16.31
CA SER A 99 -21.01 -21.18 -16.75
C SER A 99 -21.15 -20.29 -17.98
N SER A 100 -20.02 -19.73 -18.43
CA SER A 100 -19.99 -18.99 -19.71
C SER A 100 -20.46 -19.80 -20.90
N SER A 101 -20.24 -21.12 -20.92
CA SER A 101 -20.69 -22.03 -22.00
C SER A 101 -22.20 -22.32 -21.97
N ASP A 102 -22.88 -22.03 -20.85
CA ASP A 102 -24.35 -22.19 -20.73
C ASP A 102 -25.09 -20.86 -21.04
N MET A 103 -24.37 -19.84 -21.44
CA MET A 103 -24.92 -18.53 -21.80
C MET A 103 -24.89 -18.33 -23.33
N ASN A 104 -25.81 -17.54 -23.84
CA ASN A 104 -25.77 -17.13 -25.27
C ASN A 104 -24.65 -16.10 -25.46
N LEU A 105 -23.70 -16.40 -26.36
CA LEU A 105 -22.65 -15.49 -26.78
C LEU A 105 -23.20 -14.53 -27.83
N GLU A 106 -23.40 -13.25 -27.45
CA GLU A 106 -23.92 -12.24 -28.39
C GLU A 106 -22.84 -11.72 -29.34
N SER A 107 -21.63 -11.52 -28.85
CA SER A 107 -20.52 -10.94 -29.63
C SER A 107 -19.17 -11.22 -29.04
N VAL A 108 -18.14 -11.24 -29.90
CA VAL A 108 -16.72 -11.14 -29.52
C VAL A 108 -16.10 -10.08 -30.39
N THR A 109 -15.43 -9.10 -29.76
CA THR A 109 -14.79 -7.95 -30.43
C THR A 109 -13.38 -7.72 -29.95
N SER A 110 -12.53 -7.20 -30.83
CA SER A 110 -11.20 -6.73 -30.49
C SER A 110 -11.26 -5.36 -29.85
N GLU A 111 -10.47 -5.13 -28.81
CA GLU A 111 -10.32 -3.83 -28.15
C GLU A 111 -8.87 -3.32 -28.22
N THR A 112 -8.71 -2.01 -28.28
CA THR A 112 -7.42 -1.32 -28.20
C THR A 112 -7.49 -0.32 -27.05
N TYR A 113 -6.51 -0.38 -26.17
CA TYR A 113 -6.38 0.52 -25.03
C TYR A 113 -5.30 1.56 -25.32
N THR A 114 -5.66 2.83 -25.22
CA THR A 114 -4.72 3.95 -25.34
C THR A 114 -4.05 4.23 -24.00
N ALA A 115 -2.82 4.70 -24.07
CA ALA A 115 -2.08 5.14 -22.89
C ALA A 115 -2.63 6.46 -22.37
N ASP A 116 -2.88 6.58 -21.07
CA ASP A 116 -3.14 7.84 -20.36
C ASP A 116 -1.92 8.15 -19.46
N ALA A 117 -1.04 9.03 -19.93
CA ALA A 117 0.16 9.43 -19.18
C ALA A 117 -0.14 10.04 -17.79
N GLN A 118 -1.37 10.51 -17.58
CA GLN A 118 -1.84 11.12 -16.33
C GLN A 118 -2.67 10.15 -15.47
N ALA A 119 -2.78 8.87 -15.86
CA ALA A 119 -3.49 7.90 -15.05
C ALA A 119 -2.81 7.71 -13.69
N ALA A 120 -3.60 7.56 -12.62
CA ALA A 120 -3.09 7.21 -11.30
C ALA A 120 -2.50 5.79 -11.33
N LYS A 121 -3.24 4.83 -11.91
CA LYS A 121 -2.82 3.44 -12.09
C LYS A 121 -1.71 3.32 -13.14
N GLY A 122 -0.58 2.73 -12.76
CA GLY A 122 0.59 2.60 -13.63
C GLY A 122 0.30 1.83 -14.93
N ALA A 123 -0.50 0.77 -14.88
CA ALA A 123 -0.85 -0.03 -16.06
C ALA A 123 -1.58 0.78 -17.14
N GLU A 124 -2.41 1.76 -16.76
CA GLU A 124 -3.16 2.59 -17.70
C GLU A 124 -2.29 3.59 -18.47
N ARG A 125 -1.03 3.77 -18.07
CA ARG A 125 -0.04 4.61 -18.76
C ARG A 125 0.59 3.91 -19.97
N PHE A 126 0.21 2.66 -20.24
CA PHE A 126 0.68 1.87 -21.37
C PHE A 126 -0.46 1.55 -22.33
N GLU A 127 -0.14 1.49 -23.61
CA GLU A 127 -1.06 0.95 -24.62
C GLU A 127 -1.36 -0.52 -24.35
N GLY A 128 -2.40 -1.05 -25.01
CA GLY A 128 -2.73 -2.46 -24.87
C GLY A 128 -3.73 -2.95 -25.90
N LYS A 129 -3.91 -4.25 -25.91
CA LYS A 129 -4.88 -4.97 -26.73
C LYS A 129 -5.76 -5.82 -25.85
N GLY A 130 -6.96 -6.11 -26.30
CA GLY A 130 -7.87 -6.99 -25.59
C GLY A 130 -8.96 -7.56 -26.46
N ILE A 131 -9.69 -8.48 -25.87
CA ILE A 131 -10.87 -9.13 -26.43
C ILE A 131 -12.01 -8.84 -25.47
N LYS A 132 -13.15 -8.42 -26.02
CA LYS A 132 -14.39 -8.24 -25.27
C LYS A 132 -15.41 -9.24 -25.77
N ALA A 133 -15.98 -10.02 -24.87
CA ALA A 133 -17.12 -10.90 -25.14
C ALA A 133 -18.34 -10.48 -24.34
N VAL A 134 -19.51 -10.66 -24.94
CA VAL A 134 -20.79 -10.35 -24.30
C VAL A 134 -21.64 -11.62 -24.28
N PHE A 135 -22.06 -11.96 -23.06
CA PHE A 135 -22.89 -13.14 -22.79
C PHE A 135 -24.23 -12.71 -22.21
N THR A 136 -25.28 -13.42 -22.56
CA THR A 136 -26.63 -13.19 -22.00
C THR A 136 -27.28 -14.50 -21.57
N ARG A 137 -28.08 -14.45 -20.50
CA ARG A 137 -28.93 -15.53 -20.01
C ARG A 137 -30.17 -14.92 -19.32
N GLY A 138 -31.31 -15.01 -19.96
CA GLY A 138 -32.53 -14.36 -19.47
C GLY A 138 -32.35 -12.84 -19.34
N ASN A 139 -32.48 -12.30 -18.13
CA ASN A 139 -32.30 -10.87 -17.89
C ASN A 139 -30.85 -10.49 -17.53
N MET A 140 -29.96 -11.44 -17.43
CA MET A 140 -28.57 -11.26 -17.05
C MET A 140 -27.71 -11.00 -18.29
N ARG A 141 -26.80 -10.04 -18.16
CA ARG A 141 -25.79 -9.70 -19.16
C ARG A 141 -24.41 -9.65 -18.50
N VAL A 142 -23.44 -10.32 -19.10
CA VAL A 142 -22.05 -10.32 -18.68
C VAL A 142 -21.17 -9.77 -19.79
N GLU A 143 -20.42 -8.73 -19.50
CA GLU A 143 -19.32 -8.30 -20.34
C GLU A 143 -18.02 -8.84 -19.73
N TRP A 144 -17.33 -9.68 -20.49
CA TRP A 144 -16.05 -10.26 -20.12
C TRP A 144 -14.95 -9.72 -21.04
N ARG A 145 -13.78 -9.44 -20.48
CA ARG A 145 -12.63 -8.95 -21.22
C ARG A 145 -11.38 -9.71 -20.85
N ALA A 146 -10.52 -9.98 -21.83
CA ALA A 146 -9.11 -10.33 -21.61
C ALA A 146 -8.27 -9.15 -22.04
N VAL A 147 -7.35 -8.68 -21.17
CA VAL A 147 -6.58 -7.44 -21.36
C VAL A 147 -5.10 -7.73 -21.21
N LEU A 148 -4.32 -7.32 -22.21
CA LEU A 148 -2.86 -7.35 -22.17
C LEU A 148 -2.33 -5.97 -22.53
N ARG A 149 -1.59 -5.34 -21.61
CA ARG A 149 -0.94 -4.06 -21.86
C ARG A 149 0.54 -4.23 -22.19
N ASP A 150 1.10 -3.26 -22.90
CA ASP A 150 2.53 -3.24 -23.23
C ASP A 150 3.38 -3.39 -21.96
N GLY A 151 4.42 -4.21 -22.05
CA GLY A 151 5.32 -4.50 -20.93
C GLY A 151 4.73 -5.46 -19.88
N SER A 152 3.53 -6.01 -20.02
CA SER A 152 2.92 -6.93 -19.04
C SER A 152 3.44 -8.35 -19.20
N HIS A 153 3.89 -8.94 -18.09
CA HIS A 153 4.19 -10.37 -17.97
C HIS A 153 2.98 -11.17 -17.44
N TYR A 154 1.79 -10.57 -17.46
CA TYR A 154 0.54 -11.13 -16.94
C TYR A 154 -0.64 -10.77 -17.85
N LEU A 155 -1.66 -11.61 -17.84
CA LEU A 155 -2.97 -11.39 -18.41
C LEU A 155 -3.93 -11.00 -17.29
N ARG A 156 -4.76 -9.98 -17.53
CA ARG A 156 -5.93 -9.68 -16.69
C ARG A 156 -7.21 -10.07 -17.42
N THR A 157 -8.18 -10.59 -16.67
CA THR A 157 -9.55 -10.69 -17.16
C THR A 157 -10.47 -9.87 -16.27
N GLU A 158 -11.43 -9.19 -16.91
CA GLU A 158 -12.36 -8.29 -16.26
C GLU A 158 -13.78 -8.73 -16.59
N MET A 159 -14.67 -8.64 -15.62
CA MET A 159 -16.04 -9.07 -15.74
C MET A 159 -16.98 -8.02 -15.17
N SER A 160 -17.97 -7.61 -15.95
CA SER A 160 -19.04 -6.71 -15.53
C SER A 160 -20.37 -7.44 -15.68
N ILE A 161 -21.14 -7.54 -14.60
CA ILE A 161 -22.39 -8.27 -14.52
C ILE A 161 -23.52 -7.30 -14.26
N THR A 162 -24.52 -7.32 -15.15
CA THR A 162 -25.75 -6.53 -15.01
C THR A 162 -26.98 -7.44 -15.12
N SER A 163 -28.10 -7.00 -14.55
CA SER A 163 -29.38 -7.71 -14.71
C SER A 163 -30.52 -6.71 -14.85
N GLY A 164 -31.48 -7.02 -15.71
CA GLY A 164 -32.73 -6.28 -15.85
C GLY A 164 -33.74 -6.51 -14.73
N LYS A 165 -33.48 -7.49 -13.84
CA LYS A 165 -34.28 -7.81 -12.64
C LYS A 165 -33.35 -8.05 -11.45
N ASP A 166 -33.88 -7.95 -10.25
CA ASP A 166 -33.15 -8.34 -9.04
C ASP A 166 -32.76 -9.82 -9.11
N VAL A 167 -31.49 -10.13 -8.86
CA VAL A 167 -30.94 -11.49 -8.85
C VAL A 167 -30.06 -11.67 -7.63
N THR A 168 -30.42 -12.62 -6.76
CA THR A 168 -29.62 -12.97 -5.58
C THR A 168 -28.58 -14.03 -5.96
N MET A 169 -27.32 -13.72 -5.73
CA MET A 169 -26.17 -14.57 -6.01
C MET A 169 -25.68 -15.25 -4.73
N ASP A 170 -25.29 -16.50 -4.82
CA ASP A 170 -24.50 -17.18 -3.79
C ASP A 170 -23.02 -16.84 -3.99
N HIS A 171 -22.46 -17.21 -5.13
CA HIS A 171 -21.08 -16.84 -5.47
C HIS A 171 -20.85 -16.75 -6.98
N ILE A 172 -19.73 -16.13 -7.33
CA ILE A 172 -19.23 -16.01 -8.70
C ILE A 172 -17.79 -16.51 -8.71
N LYS A 173 -17.42 -17.31 -9.70
CA LYS A 173 -16.04 -17.75 -9.97
C LYS A 173 -15.56 -17.11 -11.27
N PRO A 174 -15.01 -15.88 -11.24
CA PRO A 174 -14.53 -15.19 -12.45
C PRO A 174 -13.20 -15.77 -12.96
N MET A 175 -12.47 -16.49 -12.13
CA MET A 175 -11.21 -17.16 -12.47
C MET A 175 -11.42 -18.67 -12.43
N VAL A 176 -11.30 -19.29 -13.60
CA VAL A 176 -11.42 -20.75 -13.77
C VAL A 176 -10.36 -21.20 -14.77
N TYR A 177 -9.25 -21.72 -14.27
CA TYR A 177 -8.14 -22.24 -15.07
C TYR A 177 -7.74 -23.64 -14.61
N ALA A 178 -6.97 -24.33 -15.43
CA ALA A 178 -6.27 -25.55 -15.06
C ALA A 178 -4.83 -25.51 -15.59
N VAL A 179 -3.89 -26.02 -14.78
CA VAL A 179 -2.46 -26.06 -15.10
C VAL A 179 -2.05 -27.49 -15.42
N ASP A 180 -1.31 -27.68 -16.52
CA ASP A 180 -0.58 -28.92 -16.79
C ASP A 180 0.68 -29.01 -15.92
N ASN A 181 0.61 -29.78 -14.85
CA ASN A 181 1.69 -29.93 -13.88
C ASN A 181 2.63 -31.12 -14.18
N ARG A 182 2.40 -31.87 -15.26
CA ARG A 182 3.17 -33.08 -15.58
C ARG A 182 4.65 -32.82 -15.75
N LYS A 183 5.02 -31.66 -16.33
CA LYS A 183 6.42 -31.27 -16.58
C LYS A 183 7.05 -30.54 -15.39
N ALA A 184 6.37 -29.52 -14.91
CA ALA A 184 6.93 -28.61 -13.92
C ALA A 184 7.03 -29.21 -12.51
N LYS A 185 6.09 -30.11 -12.16
CA LYS A 185 5.96 -30.67 -10.80
C LYS A 185 5.99 -29.60 -9.70
N SER A 186 5.44 -28.40 -10.04
CA SER A 186 5.34 -27.23 -9.17
C SER A 186 3.94 -26.67 -9.31
N ALA A 187 3.03 -27.26 -8.56
CA ALA A 187 1.62 -26.86 -8.56
C ALA A 187 1.44 -25.47 -7.92
N PRO A 188 0.55 -24.64 -8.46
CA PRO A 188 0.13 -23.44 -7.78
C PRO A 188 -0.54 -23.78 -6.44
N VAL A 189 -0.01 -23.19 -5.36
CA VAL A 189 -0.56 -23.32 -3.99
C VAL A 189 -0.94 -21.94 -3.47
N VAL A 190 -1.90 -21.88 -2.56
CA VAL A 190 -2.27 -20.63 -1.90
C VAL A 190 -1.15 -20.22 -0.95
N VAL A 191 -0.58 -19.03 -1.16
CA VAL A 191 0.49 -18.47 -0.34
C VAL A 191 -0.09 -17.43 0.60
N GLY A 192 -0.14 -17.79 1.86
CA GLY A 192 -0.76 -17.02 2.92
C GLY A 192 -2.05 -17.65 3.44
N ASN A 193 -2.56 -17.10 4.53
CA ASN A 193 -3.73 -17.63 5.24
C ASN A 193 -4.85 -16.59 5.42
N THR A 194 -4.85 -15.54 4.60
CA THR A 194 -5.86 -14.49 4.61
C THR A 194 -6.77 -14.61 3.38
N ARG A 195 -7.94 -13.98 3.42
CA ARG A 195 -8.71 -13.74 2.18
C ARG A 195 -7.87 -12.90 1.22
N GLY A 196 -8.06 -13.10 -0.09
CA GLY A 196 -7.26 -12.45 -1.12
C GLY A 196 -5.81 -12.93 -1.18
N ALA A 197 -5.49 -14.09 -0.56
CA ALA A 197 -4.19 -14.73 -0.74
C ALA A 197 -4.02 -15.22 -2.19
N VAL A 198 -2.80 -15.27 -2.68
CA VAL A 198 -2.45 -15.51 -4.08
C VAL A 198 -2.11 -16.98 -4.29
N LEU A 199 -2.50 -17.55 -5.42
CA LEU A 199 -1.97 -18.82 -5.91
C LEU A 199 -0.59 -18.58 -6.53
N LEU A 200 0.41 -19.33 -6.10
CA LEU A 200 1.80 -19.17 -6.52
C LEU A 200 2.47 -20.53 -6.77
N SER A 201 3.23 -20.59 -7.84
CA SER A 201 4.17 -21.66 -8.14
C SER A 201 5.53 -21.06 -8.55
N ASN A 202 6.49 -21.89 -8.91
CA ASN A 202 7.76 -21.42 -9.47
C ASN A 202 7.63 -20.83 -10.89
N LYS A 203 6.47 -20.94 -11.54
CA LYS A 203 6.25 -20.54 -12.94
C LYS A 203 5.17 -19.47 -13.10
N ILE A 204 4.14 -19.50 -12.27
CA ILE A 204 3.00 -18.59 -12.37
C ILE A 204 2.51 -18.12 -11.01
N PHE A 205 1.86 -16.97 -11.01
CA PHE A 205 0.97 -16.52 -9.94
C PHE A 205 -0.44 -16.29 -10.51
N ALA A 206 -1.47 -16.44 -9.68
CA ALA A 206 -2.85 -16.14 -10.07
C ALA A 206 -3.67 -15.69 -8.86
N GLY A 207 -4.69 -14.88 -9.11
CA GLY A 207 -5.61 -14.46 -8.07
C GLY A 207 -6.78 -13.63 -8.56
N LEU A 208 -7.85 -13.71 -7.80
CA LEU A 208 -8.99 -12.82 -7.93
C LEU A 208 -8.61 -11.46 -7.32
N GLU A 209 -8.69 -10.39 -8.11
CA GLU A 209 -8.20 -9.05 -7.74
C GLU A 209 -9.16 -8.31 -6.79
N THR A 210 -9.53 -8.99 -5.71
CA THR A 210 -10.27 -8.40 -4.59
C THR A 210 -9.76 -8.98 -3.27
N PRO A 211 -9.59 -8.18 -2.22
CA PRO A 211 -9.17 -8.69 -0.92
C PRO A 211 -10.17 -9.68 -0.30
N MET A 212 -11.45 -9.66 -0.70
CA MET A 212 -12.47 -10.62 -0.25
C MET A 212 -12.46 -11.93 -1.03
N GLY A 213 -11.68 -12.04 -2.10
CA GLY A 213 -11.60 -13.25 -2.92
C GLY A 213 -11.04 -14.45 -2.17
N VAL A 214 -11.52 -15.63 -2.50
CA VAL A 214 -10.99 -16.91 -2.02
C VAL A 214 -10.41 -17.66 -3.21
N ASN A 215 -9.10 -17.69 -3.31
CA ASN A 215 -8.38 -18.43 -4.34
C ASN A 215 -8.08 -19.85 -3.85
N THR A 216 -8.23 -20.85 -4.74
CA THR A 216 -8.02 -22.26 -4.40
C THR A 216 -7.50 -23.05 -5.59
N ASN A 217 -6.73 -24.09 -5.33
CA ASN A 217 -6.36 -25.10 -6.31
C ASN A 217 -7.26 -26.35 -6.23
N ASN A 218 -8.31 -26.33 -5.40
CA ASN A 218 -9.28 -27.41 -5.21
C ASN A 218 -8.62 -28.80 -4.92
N VAL A 219 -7.42 -28.79 -4.38
CA VAL A 219 -6.74 -30.01 -3.95
C VAL A 219 -6.91 -30.17 -2.45
N ASP A 220 -7.64 -31.20 -2.05
CA ASP A 220 -7.88 -31.51 -0.63
C ASP A 220 -6.62 -32.16 -0.03
N SER A 221 -5.56 -31.38 0.11
CA SER A 221 -4.31 -31.77 0.79
C SER A 221 -3.51 -30.52 1.13
N ALA A 222 -2.94 -30.49 2.33
CA ALA A 222 -1.93 -29.52 2.74
C ALA A 222 -0.50 -29.97 2.39
N ASP A 223 -0.31 -31.23 2.00
CA ASP A 223 0.99 -31.76 1.65
C ASP A 223 1.39 -31.38 0.22
N ILE A 224 2.39 -30.53 0.11
CA ILE A 224 2.91 -30.01 -1.17
C ILE A 224 3.38 -31.14 -2.11
N ALA A 225 3.97 -32.22 -1.56
CA ALA A 225 4.41 -33.36 -2.37
C ALA A 225 3.22 -34.07 -3.02
N THR A 226 2.14 -34.28 -2.29
CA THR A 226 0.88 -34.83 -2.80
C THR A 226 0.27 -33.94 -3.88
N ILE A 227 0.26 -32.61 -3.66
CA ILE A 227 -0.25 -31.64 -4.64
C ILE A 227 0.61 -31.69 -5.92
N ASN A 228 1.94 -31.66 -5.79
CA ASN A 228 2.87 -31.67 -6.91
C ASN A 228 2.83 -32.95 -7.74
N ASN A 229 2.37 -34.06 -7.20
CA ASN A 229 2.23 -35.34 -7.91
C ASN A 229 0.98 -35.40 -8.80
N ARG A 230 0.05 -34.45 -8.70
CA ARG A 230 -1.10 -34.39 -9.60
C ARG A 230 -0.69 -33.86 -10.98
N ASP A 231 -1.23 -34.42 -12.02
CA ASP A 231 -0.94 -34.05 -13.41
C ASP A 231 -1.65 -32.75 -13.84
N ILE A 232 -2.85 -32.52 -13.31
CA ILE A 232 -3.68 -31.34 -13.60
C ILE A 232 -4.07 -30.69 -12.29
N ILE A 233 -3.81 -29.39 -12.19
CA ILE A 233 -4.15 -28.58 -11.02
C ILE A 233 -5.19 -27.53 -11.43
N PRO A 234 -6.42 -27.59 -10.92
CA PRO A 234 -7.38 -26.50 -11.11
C PRO A 234 -6.95 -25.26 -10.34
N MET A 235 -7.29 -24.09 -10.86
CA MET A 235 -7.14 -22.80 -10.19
C MET A 235 -8.45 -22.05 -10.30
N GLU A 236 -9.07 -21.77 -9.16
CA GLU A 236 -10.32 -21.03 -9.11
C GLU A 236 -10.24 -19.85 -8.14
N GLY A 237 -10.87 -18.76 -8.52
CA GLY A 237 -11.11 -17.61 -7.65
C GLY A 237 -12.60 -17.50 -7.36
N ASN A 238 -12.98 -17.59 -6.09
CA ASN A 238 -14.36 -17.53 -5.64
C ASN A 238 -14.66 -16.15 -5.01
N TRP A 239 -15.62 -15.45 -5.57
CA TRP A 239 -16.19 -14.22 -5.04
C TRP A 239 -17.55 -14.50 -4.40
N VAL A 240 -17.54 -14.69 -3.09
CA VAL A 240 -18.75 -14.92 -2.29
C VAL A 240 -19.61 -13.66 -2.30
N ARG A 241 -20.89 -13.79 -2.57
CA ARG A 241 -21.81 -12.64 -2.67
C ARG A 241 -22.91 -12.65 -1.63
N HIS A 242 -23.68 -13.72 -1.52
CA HIS A 242 -24.87 -13.86 -0.65
C HIS A 242 -25.80 -12.63 -0.68
N THR A 243 -25.75 -11.85 -1.75
CA THR A 243 -26.43 -10.56 -1.87
C THR A 243 -27.16 -10.46 -3.22
N THR A 244 -28.01 -9.45 -3.35
CA THR A 244 -28.83 -9.22 -4.53
C THR A 244 -28.24 -8.17 -5.45
N LEU A 245 -27.87 -8.56 -6.66
CA LEU A 245 -27.63 -7.63 -7.76
C LEU A 245 -28.96 -6.97 -8.12
N LYS A 246 -29.12 -5.71 -7.79
CA LYS A 246 -30.31 -4.92 -8.07
C LYS A 246 -30.46 -4.64 -9.57
N ALA A 247 -31.71 -4.61 -10.04
CA ALA A 247 -32.01 -4.29 -11.43
C ALA A 247 -31.33 -2.99 -11.90
N GLY A 248 -30.62 -3.07 -13.03
CA GLY A 248 -29.87 -1.94 -13.60
C GLY A 248 -28.56 -1.58 -12.90
N LYS A 249 -28.19 -2.25 -11.81
CA LYS A 249 -26.87 -2.08 -11.16
C LYS A 249 -25.84 -3.00 -11.82
N THR A 250 -24.56 -2.66 -11.66
CA THR A 250 -23.43 -3.42 -12.21
C THR A 250 -22.50 -3.84 -11.11
N TRP A 251 -22.16 -5.13 -11.05
CA TRP A 251 -21.02 -5.62 -10.31
C TRP A 251 -19.81 -5.79 -11.22
N LYS A 252 -18.63 -5.47 -10.71
CA LYS A 252 -17.37 -5.61 -11.43
C LYS A 252 -16.39 -6.40 -10.61
N VAL A 253 -15.66 -7.29 -11.27
CA VAL A 253 -14.59 -8.08 -10.67
C VAL A 253 -13.54 -8.38 -11.74
N SER A 254 -12.29 -8.55 -11.31
CA SER A 254 -11.20 -8.93 -12.20
C SER A 254 -10.35 -10.02 -11.58
N ASN A 255 -9.57 -10.68 -12.41
CA ASN A 255 -8.56 -11.64 -11.98
C ASN A 255 -7.30 -11.49 -12.84
N VAL A 256 -6.21 -12.02 -12.32
CA VAL A 256 -4.90 -12.02 -12.95
C VAL A 256 -4.32 -13.42 -12.98
N VAL A 257 -3.59 -13.72 -14.06
CA VAL A 257 -2.63 -14.82 -14.14
C VAL A 257 -1.35 -14.30 -14.78
N GLY A 258 -0.20 -14.51 -14.15
CA GLY A 258 1.06 -13.95 -14.59
C GLY A 258 2.24 -14.91 -14.44
N LEU A 259 3.31 -14.61 -15.19
CA LEU A 259 4.55 -15.37 -15.15
C LEU A 259 5.38 -15.03 -13.91
N VAL A 260 6.04 -16.03 -13.36
CA VAL A 260 7.09 -15.91 -12.35
C VAL A 260 8.45 -16.16 -13.03
N ALA A 261 9.37 -15.22 -12.90
CA ALA A 261 10.75 -15.39 -13.34
C ALA A 261 11.46 -16.38 -12.39
N GLU A 262 12.35 -17.19 -12.94
CA GLU A 262 13.07 -18.23 -12.20
C GLU A 262 13.74 -17.69 -10.93
N GLY A 263 13.39 -18.28 -9.77
CA GLY A 263 13.89 -17.89 -8.46
C GLY A 263 13.47 -16.50 -7.97
N GLN A 264 12.50 -15.83 -8.64
CA GLN A 264 12.11 -14.46 -8.33
C GLN A 264 10.57 -14.29 -8.16
N PRO A 265 9.90 -15.11 -7.33
CA PRO A 265 8.45 -15.03 -7.19
C PRO A 265 8.01 -13.69 -6.59
N ARG A 266 8.70 -13.19 -5.55
CA ARG A 266 8.40 -11.92 -4.90
C ARG A 266 8.44 -10.75 -5.89
N ARG A 267 9.55 -10.58 -6.60
CA ARG A 267 9.73 -9.43 -7.52
C ARG A 267 8.85 -9.55 -8.75
N SER A 268 8.54 -10.77 -9.22
CA SER A 268 7.59 -10.99 -10.32
C SER A 268 6.19 -10.52 -9.93
N PHE A 269 5.71 -10.91 -8.76
CA PHE A 269 4.41 -10.46 -8.27
C PHE A 269 4.41 -8.95 -7.95
N LEU A 270 5.48 -8.44 -7.38
CA LEU A 270 5.64 -7.01 -7.09
C LEU A 270 5.61 -6.16 -8.38
N ALA A 271 6.23 -6.63 -9.46
CA ALA A 271 6.18 -5.93 -10.75
C ALA A 271 4.75 -5.82 -11.30
N TYR A 272 3.90 -6.82 -11.09
CA TYR A 272 2.47 -6.75 -11.36
C TYR A 272 1.78 -5.77 -10.39
N SER A 273 1.96 -5.96 -9.09
CA SER A 273 1.30 -5.17 -8.06
C SER A 273 1.58 -3.67 -8.20
N GLU A 274 2.83 -3.27 -8.48
CA GLU A 274 3.20 -1.87 -8.69
C GLU A 274 2.60 -1.26 -9.96
N ARG A 275 2.28 -2.06 -10.98
CA ARG A 275 1.57 -1.59 -12.17
C ARG A 275 0.07 -1.41 -11.93
N GLU A 276 -0.54 -2.30 -11.16
CA GLU A 276 -2.00 -2.38 -10.98
C GLU A 276 -2.50 -1.68 -9.71
N ARG A 277 -1.61 -1.18 -8.85
CA ARG A 277 -2.01 -0.43 -7.66
C ARG A 277 -2.76 0.86 -8.02
N ALA A 278 -3.57 1.35 -7.07
CA ALA A 278 -4.45 2.50 -7.23
C ALA A 278 -3.73 3.78 -7.69
N ALA A 279 -2.54 4.03 -7.13
CA ALA A 279 -1.66 5.12 -7.54
C ALA A 279 -0.20 4.67 -7.45
N ALA A 280 0.66 5.19 -8.32
CA ALA A 280 2.09 4.87 -8.31
C ALA A 280 2.71 5.19 -6.94
N TRP A 281 3.56 4.29 -6.44
CA TRP A 281 4.29 4.49 -5.18
C TRP A 281 5.02 5.85 -5.16
N HIS A 282 4.89 6.60 -4.08
CA HIS A 282 5.59 7.85 -3.84
C HIS A 282 5.76 8.07 -2.33
N PRO A 283 6.76 8.84 -1.88
CA PRO A 283 6.90 9.18 -0.48
C PRO A 283 5.68 9.94 0.04
N MET A 284 5.11 9.46 1.16
CA MET A 284 3.97 10.06 1.84
C MET A 284 4.29 10.19 3.33
N THR A 285 5.22 11.07 3.68
CA THR A 285 5.45 11.44 5.07
C THR A 285 4.38 12.41 5.52
N ILE A 286 3.63 12.08 6.55
CA ILE A 286 2.54 12.90 7.10
C ILE A 286 2.77 13.23 8.57
N TYR A 287 2.32 14.41 9.01
CA TYR A 287 2.04 14.68 10.41
C TYR A 287 0.67 14.12 10.77
N ASN A 288 0.53 13.52 11.96
CA ASN A 288 -0.75 13.07 12.48
C ASN A 288 -0.97 13.58 13.91
N SER A 289 -2.12 14.20 14.17
CA SER A 289 -2.42 14.89 15.43
C SER A 289 -2.80 13.98 16.60
N TRP A 290 -2.96 12.65 16.41
CA TRP A 290 -3.56 11.75 17.40
C TRP A 290 -2.88 11.83 18.77
N TYR A 291 -1.55 11.74 18.83
CA TYR A 291 -0.81 11.74 20.08
C TYR A 291 -0.35 13.12 20.56
N GLU A 292 -0.69 14.18 19.86
CA GLU A 292 -0.41 15.55 20.28
C GLU A 292 -1.69 16.29 20.70
N LEU A 293 -2.68 16.36 19.84
CA LEU A 293 -3.88 17.17 20.04
C LEU A 293 -5.08 16.39 20.60
N ASN A 294 -5.10 15.08 20.49
CA ASN A 294 -6.21 14.25 20.92
C ASN A 294 -6.03 13.62 22.29
N ILE A 295 -4.91 13.86 22.94
CA ILE A 295 -4.53 13.23 24.19
C ILE A 295 -5.48 13.60 25.34
N ASP A 296 -5.87 14.88 25.42
CA ASP A 296 -6.76 15.37 26.45
C ASP A 296 -8.18 14.81 26.32
N ARG A 297 -8.58 14.45 25.10
CA ARG A 297 -9.85 13.79 24.82
C ARG A 297 -9.94 12.41 25.45
N ASN A 298 -8.87 11.63 25.42
CA ASN A 298 -8.82 10.32 26.07
C ASN A 298 -8.77 10.44 27.60
N ASN A 299 -8.31 11.57 28.13
CA ASN A 299 -8.24 11.88 29.54
C ASN A 299 -9.38 12.81 30.02
N ALA A 300 -10.04 13.53 29.12
CA ALA A 300 -11.22 14.28 29.48
C ALA A 300 -12.27 13.29 30.00
N PRO A 301 -12.92 13.58 31.17
CA PRO A 301 -14.07 12.83 31.57
C PRO A 301 -15.11 13.05 30.48
N GLY A 302 -15.09 12.17 29.49
CA GLY A 302 -16.06 12.16 28.39
C GLY A 302 -17.42 11.80 28.94
N ASN A 303 -18.06 12.72 29.60
CA ASN A 303 -19.48 12.68 29.89
C ASN A 303 -20.30 13.00 28.64
N LEU A 304 -19.91 12.34 27.56
CA LEU A 304 -20.84 12.04 26.51
C LEU A 304 -21.74 10.94 27.03
N GLY A 305 -22.66 11.04 27.83
CA GLY A 305 -23.55 9.97 28.33
C GLY A 305 -23.96 8.95 27.24
N LYS A 306 -24.91 8.10 27.52
CA LYS A 306 -25.55 7.30 26.47
C LYS A 306 -26.13 8.25 25.41
N TYR A 307 -26.05 7.90 24.15
CA TYR A 307 -26.72 8.64 23.09
C TYR A 307 -28.19 8.84 23.44
N ASP A 308 -28.57 10.09 23.53
CA ASP A 308 -29.96 10.51 23.72
C ASP A 308 -30.41 11.19 22.42
N PRO A 309 -31.39 10.61 21.70
CA PRO A 309 -31.91 11.19 20.47
C PRO A 309 -32.54 12.57 20.68
N ASP A 310 -33.01 12.89 21.89
CA ASP A 310 -33.57 14.18 22.26
C ASP A 310 -32.49 15.18 22.72
N ASP A 311 -31.28 14.71 22.98
CA ASP A 311 -30.16 15.55 23.36
C ASP A 311 -29.55 16.26 22.14
N ARG A 312 -30.19 17.38 21.77
CA ARG A 312 -29.66 18.29 20.75
C ARG A 312 -28.33 18.93 21.11
N ARG A 313 -27.78 18.64 22.31
CA ARG A 313 -26.40 19.04 22.69
C ARG A 313 -25.35 18.48 21.77
N ASN A 314 -25.65 17.38 21.06
CA ASN A 314 -24.75 16.83 20.03
C ASN A 314 -24.47 17.78 18.88
N LEU A 315 -25.35 18.66 18.52
CA LEU A 315 -25.16 19.70 17.49
C LEU A 315 -24.71 21.04 18.09
N LYS A 316 -24.94 21.23 19.42
CA LYS A 316 -24.47 22.39 20.19
C LYS A 316 -23.36 22.04 21.17
N GLY A 317 -22.92 20.89 21.16
CA GLY A 317 -22.09 19.92 21.76
C GLY A 317 -21.14 20.31 22.85
N ASN A 318 -20.93 19.40 23.77
CA ASN A 318 -19.76 19.42 24.61
C ASN A 318 -18.59 18.81 23.84
N TYR A 319 -17.91 19.64 23.03
CA TYR A 319 -16.67 19.31 22.35
C TYR A 319 -15.43 19.76 23.15
N SER A 320 -15.60 20.02 24.44
CA SER A 320 -14.48 20.30 25.35
C SER A 320 -13.54 19.07 25.39
N GLY A 321 -12.26 19.31 25.27
CA GLY A 321 -11.26 18.23 25.17
C GLY A 321 -11.01 17.70 23.75
N ASN A 322 -11.84 18.06 22.77
CA ASN A 322 -11.51 17.84 21.36
C ASN A 322 -10.53 18.92 20.86
N MET A 323 -9.77 18.58 19.81
CA MET A 323 -8.89 19.56 19.18
C MET A 323 -9.65 20.78 18.68
N THR A 324 -8.96 21.90 18.53
CA THR A 324 -9.50 23.17 18.05
C THR A 324 -8.75 23.63 16.78
N ALA A 325 -9.38 24.47 15.98
CA ALA A 325 -8.74 25.09 14.83
C ALA A 325 -7.45 25.83 15.22
N THR A 326 -7.45 26.56 16.33
CA THR A 326 -6.28 27.28 16.84
C THR A 326 -5.11 26.34 17.20
N GLN A 327 -5.38 25.19 17.81
CA GLN A 327 -4.32 24.19 18.06
C GLN A 327 -3.75 23.64 16.78
N CYS A 328 -4.59 23.35 15.78
CA CYS A 328 -4.14 22.89 14.46
C CYS A 328 -3.29 23.94 13.75
N GLU A 329 -3.70 25.22 13.80
CA GLU A 329 -2.95 26.36 13.27
C GLU A 329 -1.59 26.53 13.96
N ASP A 330 -1.54 26.39 15.29
CA ASP A 330 -0.30 26.47 16.09
C ASP A 330 0.70 25.38 15.68
N VAL A 331 0.23 24.15 15.50
CA VAL A 331 1.07 23.05 14.99
C VAL A 331 1.67 23.41 13.63
N VAL A 332 0.85 23.81 12.68
CA VAL A 332 1.31 24.11 11.30
C VAL A 332 2.28 25.30 11.31
N ALA A 333 2.04 26.33 12.14
CA ALA A 333 2.92 27.49 12.30
C ALA A 333 4.30 27.08 12.85
N ASN A 334 4.35 26.23 13.88
CA ASN A 334 5.59 25.75 14.45
C ASN A 334 6.38 24.84 13.49
N TRP A 335 5.71 23.97 12.75
CA TRP A 335 6.35 23.20 11.69
C TRP A 335 6.92 24.08 10.59
N LYS A 336 6.23 25.17 10.24
CA LYS A 336 6.76 26.14 9.28
C LYS A 336 8.02 26.81 9.81
N GLU A 337 7.97 27.42 10.99
CA GLU A 337 9.08 28.17 11.59
C GLU A 337 10.30 27.29 11.85
N LYS A 338 10.10 26.12 12.47
CA LYS A 338 11.19 25.28 13.00
C LYS A 338 11.70 24.26 12.00
N PHE A 339 10.90 23.88 11.01
CA PHE A 339 11.27 22.85 10.07
C PHE A 339 11.36 23.36 8.63
N TYR A 340 10.28 23.95 8.10
CA TYR A 340 10.28 24.42 6.73
C TYR A 340 11.24 25.58 6.49
N ASP A 341 11.18 26.62 7.30
CA ASP A 341 12.03 27.82 7.13
C ASP A 341 13.52 27.50 7.40
N VAL A 342 13.83 26.43 8.16
CA VAL A 342 15.19 26.00 8.48
C VAL A 342 15.76 24.98 7.50
N TYR A 343 14.96 23.99 7.09
CA TYR A 343 15.41 22.84 6.30
C TYR A 343 14.79 22.76 4.89
N GLY A 344 13.84 23.63 4.56
CA GLY A 344 13.13 23.62 3.28
C GLY A 344 12.24 22.37 3.09
N LYS A 345 11.75 21.78 4.19
CA LYS A 345 10.98 20.53 4.18
C LYS A 345 9.68 20.66 4.95
N ALA A 346 8.67 19.94 4.48
CA ALA A 346 7.39 19.82 5.17
C ALA A 346 6.84 18.39 5.02
N PRO A 347 5.95 17.94 5.90
CA PRO A 347 5.11 16.79 5.62
C PRO A 347 4.33 16.98 4.31
N VAL A 348 4.02 15.90 3.61
CA VAL A 348 3.16 15.99 2.40
C VAL A 348 1.76 16.47 2.77
N ALA A 349 1.26 16.03 3.93
CA ALA A 349 0.00 16.47 4.49
C ALA A 349 0.05 16.58 6.02
N PHE A 350 -0.68 17.56 6.57
CA PHE A 350 -1.04 17.63 7.99
C PHE A 350 -2.37 16.92 8.17
N VAL A 351 -2.36 15.77 8.83
CA VAL A 351 -3.55 14.93 9.02
C VAL A 351 -4.10 15.16 10.42
N PHE A 352 -5.33 15.68 10.47
CA PHE A 352 -6.06 15.89 11.72
C PHE A 352 -6.92 14.68 12.03
N ASP A 353 -6.57 14.00 13.12
CA ASP A 353 -7.19 12.74 13.55
C ASP A 353 -8.57 12.97 14.19
N ASP A 354 -9.17 11.97 14.81
CA ASP A 354 -10.52 12.02 15.39
C ASP A 354 -10.71 13.22 16.34
N GLY A 355 -11.79 14.01 16.18
CA GLY A 355 -12.15 15.11 17.06
C GLY A 355 -12.45 16.45 16.37
N TRP A 356 -12.35 16.54 15.04
CA TRP A 356 -12.68 17.74 14.27
C TRP A 356 -14.18 17.80 13.90
N ASP A 357 -14.86 16.64 13.84
CA ASP A 357 -16.21 16.51 13.32
C ASP A 357 -17.32 16.75 14.37
N ALA A 358 -18.46 17.21 13.90
CA ALA A 358 -19.71 17.13 14.61
C ALA A 358 -20.26 15.71 14.44
N TYR A 359 -20.35 14.99 15.55
CA TYR A 359 -20.57 13.55 15.57
C TYR A 359 -21.75 13.07 14.72
N GLY A 360 -21.42 12.20 13.77
CA GLY A 360 -22.37 11.59 12.84
C GLY A 360 -22.62 12.35 11.54
N THR A 361 -22.15 13.58 11.44
CA THR A 361 -22.40 14.43 10.26
C THR A 361 -21.17 14.63 9.37
N TRP A 362 -19.98 14.23 9.82
CA TRP A 362 -18.71 14.50 9.10
C TRP A 362 -18.57 15.95 8.62
N THR A 363 -19.19 16.89 9.36
CA THR A 363 -19.03 18.33 9.23
C THR A 363 -18.26 18.86 10.42
N PHE A 364 -17.77 20.09 10.33
CA PHE A 364 -16.98 20.66 11.43
C PHE A 364 -17.82 20.92 12.68
N ASN A 365 -17.24 20.57 13.84
CA ASN A 365 -17.82 20.91 15.14
C ASN A 365 -17.58 22.39 15.49
N PRO A 366 -18.18 22.95 16.54
CA PRO A 366 -18.04 24.36 16.92
C PRO A 366 -16.60 24.83 17.21
N ASN A 367 -15.65 23.92 17.48
CA ASN A 367 -14.24 24.28 17.68
C ASN A 367 -13.55 24.66 16.36
N PHE A 368 -14.22 24.45 15.21
CA PHE A 368 -13.74 24.78 13.87
C PHE A 368 -14.71 25.69 13.14
N PRO A 369 -14.90 26.94 13.59
CA PRO A 369 -15.93 27.84 13.03
C PRO A 369 -15.72 28.15 11.53
N GLU A 370 -14.49 28.11 11.02
CA GLU A 370 -14.11 28.30 9.61
C GLU A 370 -13.67 26.98 8.95
N GLY A 371 -13.88 25.83 9.60
CA GLY A 371 -13.36 24.54 9.14
C GLY A 371 -11.84 24.52 9.11
N PHE A 372 -11.24 23.94 8.06
CA PHE A 372 -9.79 23.87 7.86
C PHE A 372 -9.23 25.03 7.00
N LYS A 373 -9.98 26.07 6.74
CA LYS A 373 -9.60 27.16 5.82
C LYS A 373 -8.23 27.78 6.12
N ASN A 374 -7.97 28.16 7.38
CA ASN A 374 -6.70 28.76 7.76
C ASN A 374 -5.56 27.76 7.73
N VAL A 375 -5.81 26.56 8.27
CA VAL A 375 -4.83 25.48 8.31
C VAL A 375 -4.39 25.08 6.88
N ASP A 376 -5.34 24.96 5.96
CA ASP A 376 -5.07 24.66 4.55
C ASP A 376 -4.21 25.76 3.89
N ARG A 377 -4.57 27.04 4.12
CA ARG A 377 -3.76 28.17 3.63
C ARG A 377 -2.32 28.12 4.14
N MET A 378 -2.14 27.91 5.46
CA MET A 378 -0.81 27.84 6.08
C MET A 378 0.01 26.64 5.60
N ALA A 379 -0.63 25.47 5.42
CA ALA A 379 0.03 24.28 4.88
C ALA A 379 0.53 24.51 3.44
N ARG A 380 -0.30 25.13 2.61
CA ARG A 380 0.06 25.48 1.20
C ARG A 380 1.28 26.40 1.10
N GLU A 381 1.54 27.26 2.08
CA GLU A 381 2.73 28.12 2.11
C GLU A 381 4.04 27.30 2.17
N MET A 382 3.97 26.05 2.65
CA MET A 382 5.08 25.11 2.69
C MET A 382 5.04 24.08 1.53
N GLY A 383 4.08 24.19 0.61
CA GLY A 383 3.84 23.16 -0.41
C GLY A 383 3.18 21.88 0.12
N ALA A 384 2.73 21.89 1.39
CA ALA A 384 1.99 20.81 2.01
C ALA A 384 0.48 20.94 1.75
N GLY A 385 -0.24 19.82 1.86
CA GLY A 385 -1.69 19.80 1.94
C GLY A 385 -2.18 19.41 3.31
N ILE A 386 -3.46 19.10 3.41
CA ILE A 386 -4.08 18.61 4.63
C ILE A 386 -4.73 17.24 4.41
N GLY A 387 -5.10 16.59 5.50
CA GLY A 387 -5.87 15.36 5.51
C GLY A 387 -6.67 15.23 6.81
N ALA A 388 -7.57 14.27 6.84
CA ALA A 388 -8.36 13.99 8.04
C ALA A 388 -8.60 12.50 8.25
N TRP A 389 -8.86 12.18 9.50
CA TRP A 389 -9.39 10.90 9.93
C TRP A 389 -10.91 10.90 9.78
N LEU A 390 -11.45 9.80 9.27
CA LEU A 390 -12.87 9.47 9.30
C LEU A 390 -13.03 8.02 9.74
N GLY A 391 -13.98 7.78 10.64
CA GLY A 391 -14.37 6.42 11.03
C GLY A 391 -15.59 5.97 10.23
N PRO A 392 -15.42 5.25 9.11
CA PRO A 392 -16.53 4.94 8.19
C PRO A 392 -17.74 4.26 8.85
N VAL A 393 -17.52 3.48 9.92
CA VAL A 393 -18.59 2.85 10.71
C VAL A 393 -18.78 3.51 12.10
N GLY A 394 -18.37 4.78 12.24
CA GLY A 394 -18.54 5.61 13.44
C GLY A 394 -17.27 5.77 14.28
N GLY A 395 -16.25 4.94 14.12
CA GLY A 395 -15.05 4.94 14.96
C GLY A 395 -15.31 4.37 16.36
N TYR A 396 -14.57 4.83 17.38
CA TYR A 396 -14.41 4.16 18.66
C TYR A 396 -15.01 4.96 19.84
N GLY A 397 -15.19 4.25 20.99
CA GLY A 397 -15.59 4.85 22.26
C GLY A 397 -16.90 5.61 22.19
N ALA A 398 -17.07 6.55 23.12
CA ALA A 398 -18.31 7.32 23.27
C ALA A 398 -18.64 8.16 22.01
N SER A 399 -17.65 8.79 21.38
CA SER A 399 -17.87 9.53 20.12
C SER A 399 -18.36 8.64 18.99
N GLY A 400 -17.88 7.40 18.92
CA GLY A 400 -18.37 6.40 17.98
C GLY A 400 -19.80 6.01 18.22
N GLU A 401 -20.20 5.87 19.50
CA GLU A 401 -21.59 5.61 19.88
C GLU A 401 -22.50 6.76 19.47
N TYR A 402 -22.09 8.01 19.67
CA TYR A 402 -22.83 9.19 19.23
C TYR A 402 -23.00 9.26 17.71
N ARG A 403 -21.92 9.00 16.95
CA ARG A 403 -22.00 8.98 15.48
C ARG A 403 -22.96 7.91 14.99
N ARG A 404 -22.88 6.69 15.52
CA ARG A 404 -23.82 5.60 15.19
C ARG A 404 -25.24 5.91 15.61
N GLY A 405 -25.43 6.50 16.81
CA GLY A 405 -26.74 6.93 17.30
C GLY A 405 -27.40 7.97 16.38
N TYR A 406 -26.66 8.94 15.83
CA TYR A 406 -27.18 9.89 14.86
C TYR A 406 -27.80 9.22 13.63
N TRP A 407 -27.22 8.09 13.21
CA TRP A 407 -27.69 7.31 12.06
C TRP A 407 -28.72 6.22 12.44
N GLN A 408 -29.00 6.02 13.72
CA GLN A 408 -30.06 5.14 14.16
C GLN A 408 -31.41 5.67 13.65
N GLY A 409 -32.22 4.82 13.01
CA GLY A 409 -33.47 5.23 12.34
C GLY A 409 -33.28 5.83 10.92
N ARG A 410 -32.03 5.93 10.44
CA ARG A 410 -31.66 6.36 9.05
C ARG A 410 -31.02 5.24 8.26
N GLY A 411 -31.24 3.99 8.64
CA GLY A 411 -30.62 2.81 8.05
C GLY A 411 -29.27 2.42 8.65
N GLY A 412 -28.81 3.12 9.69
CA GLY A 412 -27.56 2.86 10.39
C GLY A 412 -26.32 3.38 9.65
N MET A 413 -25.18 3.31 10.34
CA MET A 413 -23.88 3.79 9.87
C MET A 413 -23.06 2.63 9.28
N GLN A 414 -23.66 1.88 8.36
CA GLN A 414 -23.02 0.85 7.59
C GLN A 414 -22.74 1.40 6.18
N LEU A 415 -21.56 1.17 5.63
CA LEU A 415 -21.21 1.67 4.31
C LEU A 415 -22.05 1.06 3.19
N SER A 416 -22.61 -0.14 3.41
CA SER A 416 -23.57 -0.80 2.51
C SER A 416 -24.98 -0.15 2.50
N ASN A 417 -25.30 0.73 3.49
CA ASN A 417 -26.51 1.54 3.47
C ASN A 417 -26.41 2.63 2.39
N PRO A 418 -27.23 2.61 1.32
CA PRO A 418 -27.08 3.56 0.20
C PRO A 418 -27.15 5.03 0.62
N ALA A 419 -28.03 5.38 1.57
CA ALA A 419 -28.15 6.78 2.03
C ALA A 419 -26.88 7.24 2.77
N TYR A 420 -26.28 6.35 3.58
CA TYR A 420 -25.03 6.67 4.25
C TYR A 420 -23.83 6.65 3.28
N TYR A 421 -23.81 5.70 2.34
CA TYR A 421 -22.82 5.67 1.25
C TYR A 421 -22.74 6.98 0.49
N ASP A 422 -23.87 7.43 -0.05
CA ASP A 422 -23.95 8.67 -0.83
C ASP A 422 -23.53 9.89 0.02
N TYR A 423 -23.95 9.89 1.29
CA TYR A 423 -23.57 10.94 2.23
C TYR A 423 -22.06 10.95 2.51
N PHE A 424 -21.46 9.80 2.74
CA PHE A 424 -20.02 9.68 3.03
C PHE A 424 -19.17 10.08 1.83
N VAL A 425 -19.54 9.62 0.62
CA VAL A 425 -18.90 10.04 -0.65
C VAL A 425 -19.00 11.55 -0.83
N LYS A 426 -20.17 12.13 -0.54
CA LYS A 426 -20.37 13.59 -0.63
C LYS A 426 -19.45 14.33 0.33
N CYS A 427 -19.42 13.94 1.62
CA CYS A 427 -18.59 14.61 2.62
C CYS A 427 -17.09 14.53 2.28
N SER A 428 -16.60 13.37 1.83
CA SER A 428 -15.21 13.20 1.39
C SER A 428 -14.90 14.04 0.15
N SER A 429 -15.82 14.09 -0.80
CA SER A 429 -15.68 14.91 -2.02
C SER A 429 -15.70 16.42 -1.72
N ASP A 430 -16.58 16.86 -0.83
CA ASP A 430 -16.66 18.27 -0.42
C ASP A 430 -15.36 18.76 0.24
N MET A 431 -14.64 17.88 0.97
CA MET A 431 -13.32 18.22 1.53
C MET A 431 -12.28 18.47 0.45
N ILE A 432 -12.25 17.62 -0.57
CA ILE A 432 -11.35 17.78 -1.72
C ILE A 432 -11.68 19.06 -2.51
N ASP A 433 -12.97 19.35 -2.71
CA ASP A 433 -13.41 20.51 -3.46
C ASP A 433 -13.09 21.84 -2.73
N LYS A 434 -13.03 21.83 -1.38
CA LYS A 434 -12.83 23.02 -0.56
C LYS A 434 -11.36 23.31 -0.22
N TYR A 435 -10.53 22.27 -0.08
CA TYR A 435 -9.17 22.36 0.44
C TYR A 435 -8.17 21.61 -0.45
N ASP A 436 -6.87 21.86 -0.26
CA ASP A 436 -5.82 20.98 -0.83
C ASP A 436 -5.73 19.68 -0.01
N PHE A 437 -6.80 18.90 -0.09
CA PHE A 437 -6.96 17.67 0.66
C PHE A 437 -6.22 16.55 -0.05
N ARG A 438 -5.15 16.01 0.58
CA ARG A 438 -4.25 15.01 -0.03
C ARG A 438 -4.34 13.65 0.60
N PHE A 439 -4.99 13.51 1.75
CA PHE A 439 -4.93 12.30 2.56
C PHE A 439 -6.23 12.04 3.30
N PHE A 440 -6.72 10.79 3.20
CA PHE A 440 -7.78 10.28 4.06
C PHE A 440 -7.25 9.10 4.89
N LYS A 441 -7.46 9.17 6.20
CA LYS A 441 -7.34 8.03 7.10
C LYS A 441 -8.74 7.49 7.35
N TYR A 442 -9.10 6.38 6.69
CA TYR A 442 -10.34 5.66 6.92
C TYR A 442 -10.11 4.57 7.95
N ASP A 443 -10.65 4.76 9.15
CA ASP A 443 -10.34 3.94 10.31
C ASP A 443 -11.59 3.19 10.82
N GLY A 444 -11.47 1.85 10.91
CA GLY A 444 -12.59 1.00 11.27
C GLY A 444 -13.60 0.85 10.13
N ILE A 445 -13.20 0.17 9.06
CA ILE A 445 -14.05 -0.02 7.86
C ILE A 445 -15.10 -1.11 8.03
N SER A 446 -14.98 -1.97 9.04
CA SER A 446 -15.92 -3.03 9.37
C SER A 446 -16.04 -3.17 10.88
N ALA A 447 -17.23 -3.54 11.37
CA ALA A 447 -17.45 -3.90 12.77
C ALA A 447 -16.69 -5.19 13.17
N GLN A 448 -16.21 -5.97 12.21
CA GLN A 448 -15.40 -7.16 12.43
C GLN A 448 -13.92 -6.85 12.22
N PHE A 449 -13.23 -6.56 13.30
CA PHE A 449 -11.79 -6.24 13.30
C PHE A 449 -10.87 -7.44 13.03
N SER A 450 -11.40 -8.65 13.08
CA SER A 450 -10.66 -9.92 12.89
C SER A 450 -10.96 -10.60 11.56
N ALA A 451 -11.25 -9.83 10.53
CA ALA A 451 -11.69 -10.30 9.22
C ALA A 451 -10.61 -11.04 8.40
N VAL A 452 -9.78 -11.83 9.03
CA VAL A 452 -8.65 -12.52 8.40
C VAL A 452 -8.96 -13.93 7.89
N GLY A 453 -10.19 -14.37 7.93
CA GLY A 453 -10.53 -15.74 7.60
C GLY A 453 -11.77 -15.92 6.73
N PRO A 454 -12.16 -17.15 6.47
CA PRO A 454 -13.39 -17.49 5.75
C PRO A 454 -14.67 -17.06 6.50
N ASP A 455 -14.55 -16.70 7.77
CA ASP A 455 -15.67 -16.47 8.70
C ASP A 455 -16.19 -15.03 8.72
N MET A 456 -15.80 -14.20 7.74
CA MET A 456 -16.35 -12.84 7.61
C MET A 456 -17.85 -12.92 7.34
N THR A 457 -18.66 -12.16 8.10
CA THR A 457 -20.10 -12.06 7.85
C THR A 457 -20.40 -11.36 6.53
N ASP A 458 -21.58 -11.60 5.97
CA ASP A 458 -22.04 -10.92 4.76
C ASP A 458 -22.01 -9.40 4.91
N ALA A 459 -22.45 -8.87 6.07
CA ALA A 459 -22.37 -7.44 6.38
C ALA A 459 -20.93 -6.90 6.40
N GLY A 460 -19.96 -7.69 6.87
CA GLY A 460 -18.54 -7.35 6.82
C GLY A 460 -18.04 -7.29 5.38
N LEU A 461 -18.38 -8.27 4.55
CA LEU A 461 -18.07 -8.30 3.13
C LEU A 461 -18.67 -7.09 2.39
N GLU A 462 -19.96 -6.80 2.62
CA GLU A 462 -20.64 -5.65 2.02
C GLU A 462 -19.97 -4.32 2.37
N ASN A 463 -19.55 -4.14 3.63
CA ASN A 463 -18.82 -2.93 4.04
C ASN A 463 -17.46 -2.82 3.38
N CYS A 464 -16.71 -3.92 3.25
CA CYS A 464 -15.44 -3.92 2.51
C CYS A 464 -15.63 -3.59 1.02
N GLU A 465 -16.66 -4.13 0.39
CA GLU A 465 -17.01 -3.78 -0.99
C GLU A 465 -17.43 -2.31 -1.14
N ALA A 466 -18.16 -1.79 -0.16
CA ALA A 466 -18.59 -0.41 -0.15
C ALA A 466 -17.41 0.55 0.00
N ILE A 467 -16.45 0.29 0.91
CA ILE A 467 -15.27 1.16 1.05
C ILE A 467 -14.42 1.17 -0.23
N ILE A 468 -14.25 0.01 -0.89
CA ILE A 468 -13.58 -0.07 -2.19
C ILE A 468 -14.27 0.82 -3.23
N SER A 469 -15.59 0.79 -3.27
CA SER A 469 -16.39 1.60 -4.18
C SER A 469 -16.29 3.09 -3.85
N ILE A 470 -16.33 3.46 -2.56
CA ILE A 470 -16.17 4.83 -2.06
C ILE A 470 -14.81 5.41 -2.47
N GLU A 471 -13.74 4.68 -2.23
CA GLU A 471 -12.39 5.13 -2.57
C GLU A 471 -12.24 5.36 -4.09
N ASN A 472 -12.79 4.46 -4.90
CA ASN A 472 -12.82 4.63 -6.35
C ASN A 472 -13.66 5.84 -6.79
N ASP A 473 -14.82 6.09 -6.17
CA ASP A 473 -15.69 7.22 -6.52
C ASP A 473 -15.07 8.57 -6.11
N VAL A 474 -14.50 8.65 -4.93
CA VAL A 474 -13.85 9.87 -4.43
C VAL A 474 -12.55 10.16 -5.18
N ARG A 475 -11.78 9.12 -5.58
CA ARG A 475 -10.56 9.27 -6.40
C ARG A 475 -10.81 9.90 -7.77
N LYS A 476 -12.04 9.81 -8.31
CA LYS A 476 -12.43 10.54 -9.54
C LYS A 476 -12.33 12.06 -9.39
N LYS A 477 -12.48 12.58 -8.17
CA LYS A 477 -12.33 14.01 -7.86
C LYS A 477 -10.86 14.43 -7.86
N ARG A 478 -9.99 13.58 -7.30
CA ARG A 478 -8.57 13.83 -7.20
C ARG A 478 -7.79 12.51 -7.38
N LYS A 479 -7.13 12.35 -8.52
CA LYS A 479 -6.44 11.10 -8.90
C LYS A 479 -5.29 10.72 -7.96
N ASP A 480 -4.62 11.70 -7.35
CA ASP A 480 -3.45 11.55 -6.46
C ASP A 480 -3.81 11.60 -4.96
N ILE A 481 -5.10 11.52 -4.60
CA ILE A 481 -5.51 11.39 -3.20
C ILE A 481 -4.94 10.10 -2.61
N PHE A 482 -4.38 10.19 -1.41
CA PHE A 482 -3.82 9.03 -0.70
C PHE A 482 -4.82 8.48 0.30
N TYR A 483 -5.15 7.20 0.19
CA TYR A 483 -6.00 6.49 1.14
C TYR A 483 -5.16 5.60 2.05
N ASN A 484 -5.25 5.88 3.36
CA ASN A 484 -4.83 4.98 4.41
C ASN A 484 -6.08 4.31 5.00
N THR A 485 -6.37 3.10 4.53
CA THR A 485 -7.48 2.29 5.01
C THR A 485 -6.97 1.39 6.11
N THR A 486 -7.36 1.66 7.36
CA THR A 486 -6.66 1.14 8.52
C THR A 486 -7.34 -0.11 9.10
N VAL A 487 -7.90 -0.02 10.31
CA VAL A 487 -8.49 -1.15 11.05
C VAL A 487 -9.64 -1.76 10.27
N GLY A 488 -9.57 -3.08 10.11
CA GLY A 488 -10.51 -3.86 9.30
C GLY A 488 -9.93 -4.31 7.95
N THR A 489 -8.71 -3.85 7.58
CA THR A 489 -7.94 -4.42 6.48
C THR A 489 -7.04 -5.56 6.94
N TRP A 490 -6.49 -6.33 6.03
CA TRP A 490 -5.61 -7.46 6.29
C TRP A 490 -4.54 -7.61 5.20
N ALA A 491 -3.61 -8.54 5.36
CA ALA A 491 -2.49 -8.76 4.46
C ALA A 491 -2.91 -9.44 3.14
N SER A 492 -3.73 -8.73 2.36
CA SER A 492 -4.03 -9.07 0.97
C SER A 492 -3.41 -8.03 0.03
N PRO A 493 -2.64 -8.44 -0.99
CA PRO A 493 -2.04 -7.49 -1.93
C PRO A 493 -3.09 -6.74 -2.76
N PHE A 494 -4.31 -7.26 -2.85
CA PHE A 494 -5.38 -6.66 -3.64
C PHE A 494 -6.03 -5.44 -2.98
N TRP A 495 -5.77 -5.18 -1.70
CA TRP A 495 -6.11 -3.89 -1.10
C TRP A 495 -5.41 -2.73 -1.83
N PHE A 496 -4.18 -2.93 -2.31
CA PHE A 496 -3.42 -1.87 -2.99
C PHE A 496 -3.95 -1.50 -4.37
N HIS A 497 -4.93 -2.22 -4.91
CA HIS A 497 -5.67 -1.81 -6.11
C HIS A 497 -6.60 -0.62 -5.87
N VAL A 498 -6.87 -0.28 -4.61
CA VAL A 498 -7.82 0.76 -4.18
C VAL A 498 -7.19 1.70 -3.17
N SER A 499 -6.72 1.15 -2.05
CA SER A 499 -6.07 1.86 -0.96
C SER A 499 -4.57 1.99 -1.21
N ASP A 500 -3.96 3.11 -0.78
CA ASP A 500 -2.52 3.32 -0.94
C ASP A 500 -1.72 2.70 0.21
N ALA A 501 -2.27 2.64 1.42
CA ALA A 501 -1.68 1.97 2.56
C ALA A 501 -2.73 1.24 3.40
N VAL A 502 -2.33 0.13 4.02
CA VAL A 502 -3.15 -0.66 4.93
C VAL A 502 -2.47 -0.84 6.29
N TRP A 503 -3.26 -1.16 7.31
CA TRP A 503 -2.81 -1.32 8.68
C TRP A 503 -1.99 -2.59 8.90
N ARG A 504 -0.88 -2.48 9.65
CA ARG A 504 -0.05 -3.63 10.07
C ARG A 504 -0.75 -4.61 11.01
N GLN A 505 -1.97 -4.26 11.45
CA GLN A 505 -2.82 -4.97 12.39
C GLN A 505 -2.36 -4.90 13.87
N GLU A 506 -3.20 -5.40 14.76
CA GLU A 506 -3.03 -5.40 16.21
C GLU A 506 -3.12 -4.00 16.85
N GLY A 507 -2.73 -3.88 18.14
CA GLY A 507 -2.86 -2.65 18.90
C GLY A 507 -1.91 -1.53 18.49
N ASP A 508 -2.34 -0.31 18.75
CA ASP A 508 -1.54 0.90 18.50
C ASP A 508 -0.21 0.88 19.23
N PHE A 509 -0.23 0.45 20.48
CA PHE A 509 0.93 0.29 21.34
C PHE A 509 1.14 -1.16 21.75
N GLY A 510 2.37 -1.47 22.09
CA GLY A 510 2.73 -2.72 22.71
C GLY A 510 4.23 -2.77 23.03
N LYS A 511 4.61 -3.85 23.70
CA LYS A 511 5.99 -4.14 24.05
C LYS A 511 6.35 -5.54 23.60
N ALA A 512 7.51 -5.67 22.99
CA ALA A 512 8.09 -6.97 22.65
C ALA A 512 9.61 -6.91 22.74
N GLY A 513 10.24 -8.04 23.06
CA GLY A 513 11.69 -8.13 23.15
C GLY A 513 12.26 -7.53 24.43
N VAL A 514 13.48 -7.05 24.32
CA VAL A 514 14.33 -6.58 25.43
C VAL A 514 14.73 -5.12 25.24
N GLY A 515 15.30 -4.50 26.27
CA GLY A 515 15.72 -3.11 26.26
C GLY A 515 14.75 -2.20 27.01
N ASP A 516 14.91 -0.90 26.81
CA ASP A 516 13.99 0.10 27.36
C ASP A 516 12.63 0.12 26.63
N ASP A 517 11.67 0.89 27.12
CA ASP A 517 10.31 0.93 26.59
C ASP A 517 10.29 1.33 25.10
N ARG A 518 11.21 2.17 24.65
CA ARG A 518 11.28 2.57 23.24
C ARG A 518 11.85 1.46 22.36
N GLU A 519 12.88 0.75 22.80
CA GLU A 519 13.39 -0.42 22.06
C GLU A 519 12.35 -1.53 21.96
N GLN A 520 11.59 -1.76 23.05
CA GLN A 520 10.50 -2.73 23.05
C GLN A 520 9.32 -2.30 22.15
N TRP A 521 9.04 -0.99 22.08
CA TRP A 521 8.05 -0.44 21.15
C TRP A 521 8.46 -0.65 19.69
N ILE A 522 9.69 -0.28 19.32
CA ILE A 522 10.18 -0.49 17.95
C ILE A 522 10.11 -1.98 17.59
N THR A 523 10.52 -2.84 18.51
CA THR A 523 10.50 -4.31 18.31
C THR A 523 9.07 -4.84 18.17
N TYR A 524 8.12 -4.35 18.97
CA TYR A 524 6.70 -4.71 18.86
C TYR A 524 6.13 -4.34 17.50
N ARG A 525 6.33 -3.10 17.07
CA ARG A 525 5.87 -2.59 15.78
C ARG A 525 6.38 -3.43 14.61
N ASP A 526 7.68 -3.67 14.58
CA ASP A 526 8.34 -4.37 13.48
C ASP A 526 8.05 -5.89 13.51
N ARG A 527 7.91 -6.48 14.73
CA ARG A 527 7.43 -7.86 14.89
C ARG A 527 6.05 -8.07 14.29
N LEU A 528 5.12 -7.12 14.45
CA LEU A 528 3.79 -7.22 13.87
C LEU A 528 3.81 -7.16 12.35
N VAL A 529 4.68 -6.33 11.76
CA VAL A 529 4.90 -6.36 10.30
C VAL A 529 5.41 -7.72 9.85
N HIS A 530 6.40 -8.29 10.55
CA HIS A 530 6.91 -9.61 10.24
C HIS A 530 5.81 -10.67 10.35
N GLN A 531 5.14 -10.75 11.48
CA GLN A 531 4.15 -11.78 11.79
C GLN A 531 2.93 -11.69 10.85
N ASN A 532 2.39 -10.48 10.61
CA ASN A 532 1.12 -10.31 9.92
C ASN A 532 1.27 -10.19 8.41
N PHE A 533 2.44 -9.81 7.90
CA PHE A 533 2.70 -9.68 6.47
C PHE A 533 3.77 -10.63 5.96
N VAL A 534 4.98 -10.62 6.53
CA VAL A 534 6.09 -11.44 6.01
C VAL A 534 5.80 -12.94 6.18
N ASP A 535 5.32 -13.35 7.34
CA ASP A 535 5.00 -14.77 7.61
C ASP A 535 3.61 -15.15 7.06
N ARG A 536 2.61 -14.31 7.30
CA ARG A 536 1.21 -14.64 7.01
C ARG A 536 0.84 -14.49 5.53
N SER A 537 1.51 -13.60 4.80
CA SER A 537 1.26 -13.35 3.38
C SER A 537 2.57 -12.96 2.65
N PRO A 538 3.50 -13.91 2.46
CA PRO A 538 4.87 -13.63 1.99
C PRO A 538 5.00 -12.89 0.66
N ILE A 539 3.94 -12.93 -0.17
CA ILE A 539 3.90 -12.25 -1.46
C ILE A 539 3.32 -10.83 -1.38
N CYS A 540 2.68 -10.47 -0.25
CA CYS A 540 2.09 -9.16 -0.07
C CYS A 540 3.19 -8.09 0.05
N PRO A 541 3.18 -7.03 -0.78
CA PRO A 541 4.15 -5.95 -0.66
C PRO A 541 4.11 -5.27 0.72
N ILE A 542 5.29 -5.00 1.29
CA ILE A 542 5.41 -4.27 2.56
C ILE A 542 5.84 -2.81 2.36
N ASN A 543 5.89 -2.37 1.11
CA ASN A 543 6.37 -1.04 0.73
C ASN A 543 5.35 0.09 0.96
N THR A 544 4.16 -0.21 1.48
CA THR A 544 3.08 0.77 1.69
C THR A 544 2.22 0.44 2.91
N LEU A 545 2.85 0.05 4.00
CA LEU A 545 2.13 -0.25 5.23
C LEU A 545 2.04 0.97 6.14
N MET A 546 0.90 1.14 6.81
CA MET A 546 0.79 1.95 8.01
C MET A 546 1.45 1.19 9.15
N THR A 547 2.68 1.58 9.49
CA THR A 547 3.47 0.92 10.54
C THR A 547 3.27 1.55 11.92
N HIS A 548 2.51 2.63 12.02
CA HIS A 548 2.39 3.52 13.16
C HIS A 548 3.64 4.39 13.42
N GLY A 549 4.45 4.56 12.42
CA GLY A 549 5.51 5.52 12.22
C GLY A 549 6.41 5.86 13.42
N VAL A 550 6.60 7.14 13.65
CA VAL A 550 7.41 7.70 14.77
C VAL A 550 6.46 8.28 15.82
N ILE A 551 6.51 7.75 17.04
CA ILE A 551 5.71 8.27 18.16
C ILE A 551 6.60 9.04 19.13
N LEU A 552 6.45 10.36 19.12
CA LEU A 552 7.09 11.28 20.08
C LEU A 552 5.99 12.07 20.79
N SER A 553 5.56 11.59 21.92
CA SER A 553 4.38 12.06 22.65
C SER A 553 4.64 12.07 24.15
N ARG A 554 3.92 12.94 24.89
CA ARG A 554 3.88 12.93 26.34
C ARG A 554 2.96 11.83 26.90
N PHE A 555 2.37 11.05 26.03
CA PHE A 555 1.39 10.04 26.33
C PHE A 555 1.90 8.62 26.06
N GLY A 556 1.38 7.66 26.85
CA GLY A 556 1.71 6.24 26.72
C GLY A 556 3.09 5.86 27.23
N ASP A 557 3.45 4.61 27.12
CA ASP A 557 4.71 4.06 27.65
C ASP A 557 5.95 4.65 26.98
N VAL A 558 5.86 4.98 25.70
CA VAL A 558 6.97 5.63 24.95
C VAL A 558 7.35 6.99 25.51
N SER A 559 6.45 7.66 26.29
CA SER A 559 6.75 8.91 26.99
C SER A 559 7.78 8.75 28.10
N LYS A 560 7.98 7.53 28.59
CA LYS A 560 8.92 7.22 29.69
C LYS A 560 10.36 7.14 29.21
N THR A 561 10.60 6.99 27.91
CA THR A 561 11.93 6.84 27.30
C THR A 561 12.12 7.84 26.17
N MET A 562 12.43 9.08 26.52
CA MET A 562 12.66 10.18 25.58
C MET A 562 14.14 10.47 25.39
N SER A 563 14.98 9.44 25.25
CA SER A 563 16.38 9.64 24.93
C SER A 563 16.54 10.04 23.46
N TYR A 564 17.37 11.03 23.19
CA TYR A 564 17.68 11.49 21.83
C TYR A 564 18.08 10.33 20.91
N ASP A 565 19.01 9.48 21.35
CA ASP A 565 19.52 8.36 20.56
C ASP A 565 18.43 7.31 20.28
N GLY A 566 17.54 7.05 21.25
CA GLY A 566 16.40 6.14 21.09
C GLY A 566 15.43 6.63 20.03
N ILE A 567 15.10 7.92 20.06
CA ILE A 567 14.19 8.55 19.07
C ILE A 567 14.84 8.57 17.68
N VAL A 568 16.14 8.84 17.58
CA VAL A 568 16.86 8.78 16.30
C VAL A 568 16.84 7.36 15.72
N ARG A 569 17.00 6.33 16.56
CA ARG A 569 16.87 4.93 16.11
C ARG A 569 15.45 4.63 15.59
N GLU A 570 14.42 5.10 16.29
CA GLU A 570 13.04 4.94 15.84
C GLU A 570 12.79 5.64 14.50
N MET A 571 13.22 6.90 14.35
CA MET A 571 13.14 7.63 13.08
C MET A 571 13.81 6.85 11.93
N ARG A 572 15.03 6.36 12.15
CA ARG A 572 15.78 5.59 11.15
C ARG A 572 15.12 4.25 10.79
N CYS A 573 14.49 3.58 11.76
CA CYS A 573 13.70 2.38 11.50
C CYS A 573 12.43 2.73 10.71
N ALA A 574 11.68 3.76 11.13
CA ALA A 574 10.42 4.14 10.51
C ALA A 574 10.58 4.60 9.05
N PHE A 575 11.66 5.30 8.73
CA PHE A 575 11.99 5.64 7.34
C PHE A 575 12.70 4.49 6.61
N GLY A 576 13.63 3.82 7.30
CA GLY A 576 14.44 2.75 6.75
C GLY A 576 13.67 1.47 6.40
N CYS A 577 12.43 1.29 6.92
CA CYS A 577 11.53 0.24 6.47
C CYS A 577 11.05 0.44 5.02
N GLY A 578 11.30 1.62 4.44
CA GLY A 578 11.02 1.91 3.04
C GLY A 578 9.54 2.00 2.69
N SER A 579 8.64 2.04 3.69
CA SER A 579 7.23 2.28 3.42
C SER A 579 7.04 3.65 2.77
N SER A 580 6.17 3.71 1.79
CA SER A 580 5.70 4.96 1.18
C SER A 580 5.21 5.92 2.25
N MET A 581 4.35 5.43 3.14
CA MET A 581 3.77 6.19 4.22
C MET A 581 4.65 6.12 5.48
N VAL A 582 4.99 7.29 6.01
CA VAL A 582 5.61 7.45 7.34
C VAL A 582 4.78 8.44 8.13
N GLU A 583 4.17 7.97 9.20
CA GLU A 583 3.37 8.81 10.10
C GLU A 583 4.26 9.43 11.18
N LEU A 584 4.17 10.73 11.34
CA LEU A 584 4.84 11.48 12.39
C LEU A 584 3.79 11.87 13.45
N TYR A 585 3.65 11.01 14.44
CA TYR A 585 2.89 11.27 15.66
C TYR A 585 3.79 12.05 16.64
N THR A 586 4.15 13.27 16.27
CA THR A 586 5.22 14.01 16.94
C THR A 586 4.72 15.31 17.52
N ASP A 587 4.79 15.44 18.86
CA ASP A 587 4.66 16.71 19.55
C ASP A 587 5.86 17.62 19.20
N TYR A 588 5.60 18.74 18.52
CA TYR A 588 6.64 19.65 18.04
C TYR A 588 7.48 20.23 19.20
N LYS A 589 6.90 20.38 20.40
CA LYS A 589 7.62 20.86 21.58
C LYS A 589 8.69 19.85 22.02
N LEU A 590 8.38 18.55 21.92
CA LEU A 590 9.35 17.50 22.23
C LEU A 590 10.47 17.42 21.19
N LEU A 591 10.16 17.66 19.91
CA LEU A 591 11.19 17.77 18.86
C LEU A 591 12.20 18.89 19.18
N ASP A 592 11.74 19.95 19.85
CA ASP A 592 12.57 21.05 20.28
C ASP A 592 13.34 20.79 21.57
N GLU A 593 12.66 20.31 22.62
CA GLU A 593 13.15 20.26 24.00
C GLU A 593 14.16 19.13 24.25
N ILE A 594 14.06 18.01 23.51
CA ILE A 594 14.90 16.85 23.75
C ILE A 594 16.35 17.15 23.34
N LYS A 595 17.24 16.97 24.30
CA LYS A 595 18.66 17.30 24.17
C LYS A 595 19.47 16.13 23.61
N ASP A 596 20.38 16.45 22.70
CA ASP A 596 21.39 15.51 22.23
C ASP A 596 22.44 15.19 23.34
N SER A 597 23.38 14.30 23.05
CA SER A 597 24.48 13.91 23.98
C SER A 597 25.40 15.07 24.39
N LYS A 598 25.33 16.22 23.71
CA LYS A 598 26.09 17.44 24.02
C LYS A 598 25.24 18.48 24.74
N GLY A 599 23.99 18.14 25.09
CA GLY A 599 23.06 19.03 25.78
C GLY A 599 22.37 20.06 24.86
N LYS A 600 22.47 19.93 23.53
CA LYS A 600 21.84 20.83 22.58
C LYS A 600 20.42 20.38 22.26
N THR A 601 19.50 21.35 22.18
CA THR A 601 18.11 21.19 21.78
C THR A 601 17.93 21.33 20.25
N GLY A 602 16.74 20.97 19.73
CA GLY A 602 16.39 21.10 18.29
C GLY A 602 17.09 20.12 17.34
N GLY A 603 17.93 19.21 17.86
CA GLY A 603 18.67 18.24 17.04
C GLY A 603 17.78 17.21 16.35
N LEU A 604 16.59 16.91 16.91
CA LEU A 604 15.66 15.95 16.34
C LEU A 604 15.04 16.45 15.03
N TRP A 605 14.77 17.74 14.89
CA TRP A 605 14.34 18.34 13.61
C TRP A 605 15.33 18.06 12.49
N LYS A 606 16.63 18.19 12.78
CA LYS A 606 17.69 17.89 11.83
C LYS A 606 17.73 16.41 11.46
N GLN A 607 17.54 15.51 12.42
CA GLN A 607 17.49 14.06 12.13
C GLN A 607 16.28 13.72 11.28
N LEU A 608 15.12 14.32 11.57
CA LEU A 608 13.92 14.15 10.76
C LEU A 608 14.14 14.63 9.30
N ALA A 609 14.76 15.79 9.12
CA ALA A 609 15.09 16.31 7.80
C ALA A 609 16.00 15.35 7.03
N TYR A 610 17.00 14.74 7.68
CA TYR A 610 17.87 13.75 7.06
C TYR A 610 17.12 12.46 6.66
N CYS A 611 16.18 12.01 7.49
CA CYS A 611 15.35 10.84 7.19
C CYS A 611 14.43 11.09 5.99
N MET A 612 13.79 12.26 5.92
CA MET A 612 12.97 12.66 4.78
C MET A 612 13.80 12.80 3.50
N ASP A 613 15.01 13.37 3.58
CA ASP A 613 15.94 13.40 2.45
C ASP A 613 16.30 12.02 1.96
N TRP A 614 16.57 11.09 2.88
CA TRP A 614 16.92 9.72 2.54
C TRP A 614 15.77 9.04 1.79
N GLN A 615 14.52 9.16 2.26
CA GLN A 615 13.36 8.59 1.59
C GLN A 615 13.18 9.18 0.19
N GLN A 616 13.31 10.50 0.07
CA GLN A 616 13.12 11.19 -1.21
C GLN A 616 14.15 10.80 -2.26
N ARG A 617 15.45 10.79 -1.92
CA ARG A 617 16.52 10.46 -2.88
C ARG A 617 16.58 8.99 -3.26
N ASN A 618 15.92 8.11 -2.48
CA ASN A 618 15.81 6.67 -2.75
C ASN A 618 14.43 6.24 -3.26
N ALA A 619 13.55 7.18 -3.59
CA ALA A 619 12.19 6.92 -4.04
C ALA A 619 12.08 6.08 -5.33
N ASP A 620 13.17 5.97 -6.09
CA ASP A 620 13.27 5.15 -7.29
C ASP A 620 13.58 3.67 -7.00
N VAL A 621 14.14 3.35 -5.84
CA VAL A 621 14.49 1.97 -5.45
C VAL A 621 13.59 1.42 -4.34
N LEU A 622 13.04 2.26 -3.47
CA LEU A 622 12.20 1.86 -2.34
C LEU A 622 10.94 1.05 -2.70
N PRO A 623 10.34 1.19 -3.89
CA PRO A 623 9.24 0.28 -4.26
C PRO A 623 9.62 -1.22 -4.21
N ASP A 624 10.89 -1.59 -4.35
CA ASP A 624 11.38 -2.98 -4.23
C ASP A 624 11.62 -3.44 -2.78
N ILE A 625 11.35 -2.62 -1.77
CA ILE A 625 11.67 -2.94 -0.37
C ILE A 625 11.11 -4.30 0.06
N HIS A 626 11.92 -5.07 0.75
CA HIS A 626 11.57 -6.38 1.30
C HIS A 626 12.29 -6.62 2.62
N TRP A 627 11.81 -7.61 3.36
CA TRP A 627 12.36 -8.00 4.65
C TRP A 627 13.69 -8.74 4.51
N VAL A 628 14.61 -8.49 5.46
CA VAL A 628 15.90 -9.18 5.57
C VAL A 628 16.10 -9.64 7.02
N GLY A 629 16.67 -10.82 7.19
CA GLY A 629 16.97 -11.38 8.51
C GLY A 629 15.80 -12.08 9.17
N GLY A 630 15.84 -12.19 10.50
CA GLY A 630 14.90 -12.99 11.27
C GLY A 630 13.67 -12.22 11.77
N ASN A 631 12.85 -12.91 12.56
CA ASN A 631 11.79 -12.30 13.35
C ASN A 631 12.43 -11.39 14.43
N PRO A 632 12.01 -10.13 14.59
CA PRO A 632 12.52 -9.23 15.60
C PRO A 632 12.50 -9.80 17.02
N TRP A 633 11.47 -10.55 17.34
CA TRP A 633 11.27 -11.25 18.61
C TRP A 633 10.35 -12.46 18.42
N ASP A 634 10.87 -13.64 18.60
CA ASP A 634 10.14 -14.90 18.46
C ASP A 634 9.44 -15.38 19.75
N GLY A 635 9.56 -14.62 20.83
CA GLY A 635 9.04 -14.94 22.16
C GLY A 635 10.14 -15.25 23.18
N GLU A 636 11.32 -15.67 22.72
CA GLU A 636 12.47 -16.04 23.55
C GLU A 636 13.72 -15.25 23.18
N LYS A 637 13.91 -14.99 21.88
CA LYS A 637 15.13 -14.41 21.33
C LYS A 637 14.86 -13.24 20.41
N ALA A 638 15.70 -12.21 20.54
CA ALA A 638 15.79 -11.11 19.59
C ALA A 638 16.75 -11.49 18.45
N ASN A 639 16.42 -11.16 17.20
CA ASN A 639 17.25 -11.46 16.05
C ASN A 639 17.53 -10.19 15.24
N ILE A 640 18.71 -10.13 14.59
CA ILE A 640 18.98 -9.09 13.59
C ILE A 640 17.96 -9.21 12.45
N TYR A 641 17.38 -8.08 12.09
CA TYR A 641 16.47 -7.95 10.97
C TYR A 641 16.64 -6.60 10.27
N GLY A 642 15.92 -6.41 9.19
CA GLY A 642 15.89 -5.15 8.48
C GLY A 642 15.14 -5.20 7.16
N TRP A 643 15.49 -4.26 6.30
CA TRP A 643 14.86 -4.08 5.00
C TRP A 643 15.92 -3.78 3.96
N ALA A 644 15.71 -4.29 2.76
CA ALA A 644 16.56 -4.04 1.62
C ALA A 644 15.74 -3.78 0.36
N ALA A 645 16.31 -3.02 -0.57
CA ALA A 645 15.77 -2.81 -1.90
C ALA A 645 16.91 -2.72 -2.91
N TRP A 646 16.64 -3.14 -4.16
CA TRP A 646 17.58 -3.08 -5.27
C TRP A 646 16.85 -2.97 -6.61
N ASN A 647 17.36 -2.16 -7.53
CA ASN A 647 16.76 -1.95 -8.85
C ASN A 647 17.76 -2.08 -10.03
N GLY A 648 18.90 -2.71 -9.82
CA GLY A 648 19.95 -2.84 -10.83
C GLY A 648 20.95 -1.67 -10.88
N LYS A 649 20.62 -0.53 -10.31
CA LYS A 649 21.48 0.67 -10.26
C LYS A 649 21.78 1.08 -8.82
N LYS A 650 20.77 1.08 -7.99
CA LYS A 650 20.82 1.49 -6.58
C LYS A 650 20.41 0.35 -5.66
N ALA A 651 20.88 0.44 -4.43
CA ALA A 651 20.45 -0.41 -3.34
C ALA A 651 20.26 0.40 -2.06
N THR A 652 19.37 -0.05 -1.18
CA THR A 652 19.24 0.43 0.19
C THR A 652 19.22 -0.75 1.15
N LEU A 653 19.84 -0.58 2.32
CA LEU A 653 19.86 -1.60 3.36
C LEU A 653 19.71 -0.92 4.72
N THR A 654 18.69 -1.30 5.46
CA THR A 654 18.51 -0.95 6.87
C THR A 654 18.61 -2.21 7.69
N LEU A 655 19.48 -2.22 8.70
CA LEU A 655 19.63 -3.33 9.65
C LEU A 655 19.42 -2.83 11.07
N ARG A 656 18.70 -3.61 11.88
CA ARG A 656 18.51 -3.39 13.31
C ARG A 656 18.95 -4.61 14.11
N ASN A 657 19.74 -4.38 15.16
CA ASN A 657 19.92 -5.34 16.25
C ASN A 657 19.02 -4.91 17.42
N PRO A 658 17.91 -5.61 17.71
CA PRO A 658 17.01 -5.27 18.81
C PRO A 658 17.47 -5.78 20.17
N ASP A 659 18.55 -6.57 20.22
CA ASP A 659 19.07 -7.19 21.45
C ASP A 659 19.87 -6.19 22.29
N VAL A 660 19.90 -6.42 23.60
CA VAL A 660 20.79 -5.74 24.57
C VAL A 660 22.22 -6.27 24.55
N ALA A 661 22.51 -7.24 23.69
CA ALA A 661 23.84 -7.80 23.42
C ALA A 661 24.24 -7.60 21.95
N PRO A 662 25.55 -7.56 21.63
CA PRO A 662 25.99 -7.60 20.22
C PRO A 662 25.57 -8.91 19.55
N GLN A 663 25.22 -8.84 18.27
CA GLN A 663 24.83 -10.01 17.45
C GLN A 663 25.54 -10.03 16.10
N THR A 664 25.49 -11.17 15.43
CA THR A 664 26.05 -11.36 14.08
C THR A 664 25.02 -11.92 13.12
N LEU A 665 25.12 -11.47 11.86
CA LEU A 665 24.35 -11.98 10.72
C LEU A 665 25.32 -12.41 9.63
N THR A 666 25.24 -13.68 9.21
CA THR A 666 26.05 -14.19 8.08
C THR A 666 25.16 -14.38 6.87
N THR A 667 25.52 -13.73 5.77
CA THR A 667 24.71 -13.68 4.54
C THR A 667 25.57 -13.36 3.30
N THR A 668 24.94 -13.24 2.14
CA THR A 668 25.52 -12.67 0.91
C THR A 668 24.75 -11.42 0.51
N LEU A 669 25.33 -10.52 -0.28
CA LEU A 669 24.58 -9.37 -0.80
C LEU A 669 23.51 -9.80 -1.82
N ARG A 670 23.70 -10.95 -2.50
CA ARG A 670 22.67 -11.54 -3.35
C ARG A 670 21.41 -11.84 -2.57
N ASP A 671 21.53 -12.51 -1.42
CA ASP A 671 20.40 -12.89 -0.57
C ASP A 671 19.77 -11.63 0.05
N VAL A 672 20.60 -10.69 0.53
CA VAL A 672 20.12 -9.42 1.12
C VAL A 672 19.27 -8.61 0.14
N PHE A 673 19.67 -8.52 -1.13
CA PHE A 673 19.01 -7.71 -2.15
C PHE A 673 18.11 -8.51 -3.09
N ASP A 674 17.95 -9.83 -2.84
CA ASP A 674 17.15 -10.74 -3.68
C ASP A 674 17.52 -10.62 -5.18
N ILE A 675 18.83 -10.57 -5.47
CA ILE A 675 19.34 -10.37 -6.84
C ILE A 675 19.18 -11.66 -7.64
N PRO A 676 18.59 -11.61 -8.87
CA PRO A 676 18.43 -12.78 -9.73
C PRO A 676 19.72 -13.56 -9.95
N ALA A 677 19.65 -14.90 -9.97
CA ALA A 677 20.82 -15.79 -10.04
C ALA A 677 21.70 -15.57 -11.29
N TYR A 678 21.09 -15.16 -12.40
CA TYR A 678 21.80 -14.91 -13.66
C TYR A 678 22.62 -13.61 -13.67
N ILE A 679 22.39 -12.70 -12.71
CA ILE A 679 23.12 -11.42 -12.61
C ILE A 679 24.44 -11.64 -11.87
N LYS A 680 25.53 -11.16 -12.45
CA LYS A 680 26.86 -11.10 -11.85
C LYS A 680 27.28 -9.65 -11.73
N THR A 681 27.43 -9.17 -10.50
CA THR A 681 27.78 -7.79 -10.21
C THR A 681 28.46 -7.65 -8.85
N SER A 682 28.83 -6.45 -8.50
CA SER A 682 29.27 -6.05 -7.17
C SER A 682 28.52 -4.82 -6.71
N VAL A 683 28.34 -4.66 -5.41
CA VAL A 683 27.66 -3.50 -4.81
C VAL A 683 28.64 -2.76 -3.90
N THR A 684 28.66 -1.43 -4.01
CA THR A 684 29.40 -0.55 -3.11
C THR A 684 28.43 0.15 -2.16
N LEU A 685 28.46 -0.19 -0.88
CA LEU A 685 27.63 0.41 0.17
C LEU A 685 28.34 1.58 0.86
N ARG A 686 27.57 2.57 1.29
CA ARG A 686 28.01 3.67 2.15
C ARG A 686 26.96 3.95 3.22
N GLY A 687 27.40 4.43 4.39
CA GLY A 687 26.48 4.85 5.46
C GLY A 687 25.65 6.05 5.02
N SER A 688 24.35 5.98 5.25
CA SER A 688 23.42 7.05 4.86
C SER A 688 23.49 8.27 5.77
N TYR A 689 23.91 8.10 7.03
CA TYR A 689 24.00 9.15 8.03
C TYR A 689 25.43 9.29 8.54
N ALA A 690 25.94 10.52 8.59
CA ALA A 690 27.33 10.81 8.92
C ALA A 690 27.73 10.46 10.37
N ASP A 691 26.75 10.36 11.28
CA ASP A 691 26.95 10.01 12.70
C ASP A 691 26.95 8.49 12.96
N GLN A 692 26.69 7.67 11.95
CA GLN A 692 26.78 6.21 12.07
C GLN A 692 28.22 5.75 12.25
N ARG A 693 28.46 4.96 13.29
CA ARG A 693 29.80 4.38 13.53
C ARG A 693 29.99 3.11 12.71
N ILE A 694 30.92 3.16 11.77
CA ILE A 694 31.35 2.03 10.93
C ILE A 694 32.74 1.58 11.41
N GLY A 695 32.91 0.27 11.67
CA GLY A 695 34.13 -0.28 12.23
C GLY A 695 34.12 -0.41 13.75
N LYS A 696 35.23 -0.11 14.41
CA LYS A 696 35.39 -0.31 15.86
C LYS A 696 34.32 0.44 16.67
N GLY A 697 33.55 -0.30 17.46
CA GLY A 697 32.46 0.24 18.30
C GLY A 697 31.15 0.56 17.54
N GLY A 698 31.06 0.16 16.27
CA GLY A 698 29.87 0.26 15.44
C GLY A 698 29.64 -1.03 14.66
N ILE A 699 28.93 -0.93 13.54
CA ILE A 699 28.75 -2.08 12.63
C ILE A 699 30.09 -2.46 11.96
N SER A 700 30.40 -3.74 11.91
CA SER A 700 31.61 -4.25 11.29
C SER A 700 31.33 -5.52 10.48
N GLY A 701 32.31 -5.95 9.67
CA GLY A 701 32.17 -7.10 8.77
C GLY A 701 31.42 -6.79 7.46
N LEU A 702 30.66 -5.70 7.39
CA LEU A 702 30.09 -5.18 6.14
C LEU A 702 31.14 -4.27 5.48
N PRO A 703 31.64 -4.59 4.28
CA PRO A 703 32.65 -3.77 3.60
C PRO A 703 32.03 -2.49 3.04
N VAL A 704 32.13 -1.40 3.82
CA VAL A 704 31.62 -0.09 3.40
C VAL A 704 32.68 0.69 2.61
N GLY A 705 32.25 1.36 1.53
CA GLY A 705 33.10 2.15 0.63
C GLY A 705 33.98 1.31 -0.32
N LYS A 706 33.72 0.01 -0.44
CA LYS A 706 34.41 -0.90 -1.35
C LYS A 706 33.41 -1.72 -2.14
N ALA A 707 33.73 -2.03 -3.39
CA ALA A 707 32.96 -2.96 -4.21
C ALA A 707 33.03 -4.37 -3.61
N VAL A 708 31.89 -4.99 -3.39
CA VAL A 708 31.72 -6.33 -2.84
C VAL A 708 31.01 -7.18 -3.85
N ASP A 709 31.62 -8.29 -4.27
CA ASP A 709 30.95 -9.32 -5.06
C ASP A 709 29.70 -9.80 -4.32
N ILE A 710 28.55 -9.82 -4.99
CA ILE A 710 27.25 -10.12 -4.36
C ILE A 710 27.18 -11.56 -3.84
N ASP A 711 27.94 -12.50 -4.40
CA ASP A 711 27.99 -13.92 -4.00
C ASP A 711 28.97 -14.15 -2.84
N LYS A 712 29.76 -13.13 -2.47
CA LYS A 712 30.70 -13.26 -1.36
C LYS A 712 29.98 -13.36 -0.03
N LYS A 713 30.25 -14.43 0.73
CA LYS A 713 29.77 -14.59 2.11
C LYS A 713 30.40 -13.54 3.02
N ILE A 714 29.58 -12.81 3.76
CA ILE A 714 29.96 -11.79 4.73
C ILE A 714 29.35 -12.10 6.08
N THR A 715 30.06 -11.77 7.17
CA THR A 715 29.55 -11.86 8.54
C THR A 715 29.52 -10.45 9.13
N ILE A 716 28.32 -9.92 9.31
CA ILE A 716 28.06 -8.58 9.82
C ILE A 716 27.92 -8.69 11.34
N SER A 717 28.68 -7.88 12.10
CA SER A 717 28.55 -7.75 13.54
C SER A 717 27.96 -6.41 13.89
N MET A 718 26.91 -6.42 14.71
CA MET A 718 26.17 -5.22 15.13
C MET A 718 26.22 -5.03 16.64
N PRO A 719 26.47 -3.82 17.13
CA PRO A 719 26.34 -3.49 18.55
C PRO A 719 24.92 -3.72 19.05
N LYS A 720 24.77 -3.81 20.36
CA LYS A 720 23.45 -3.86 21.02
C LYS A 720 22.58 -2.66 20.64
N SER A 721 21.26 -2.83 20.62
CA SER A 721 20.25 -1.77 20.46
C SER A 721 20.65 -0.75 19.38
N SER A 722 20.91 -1.23 18.15
CA SER A 722 21.48 -0.40 17.09
C SER A 722 20.71 -0.50 15.77
N VAL A 723 20.73 0.60 15.04
CA VAL A 723 20.16 0.73 13.69
C VAL A 723 21.20 1.34 12.77
N PHE A 724 21.41 0.72 11.62
CA PHE A 724 22.31 1.22 10.58
C PHE A 724 21.60 1.23 9.22
N VAL A 725 21.75 2.33 8.52
CA VAL A 725 21.13 2.56 7.20
C VAL A 725 22.20 2.80 6.16
N PHE A 726 22.11 2.14 5.03
CA PHE A 726 23.07 2.22 3.94
C PHE A 726 22.38 2.52 2.62
N GLU A 727 23.10 3.22 1.76
CA GLU A 727 22.82 3.37 0.33
C GLU A 727 23.89 2.66 -0.46
N GLY A 728 23.48 2.01 -1.54
CA GLY A 728 24.37 1.26 -2.42
C GLY A 728 24.30 1.70 -3.87
N VAL A 729 25.40 1.50 -4.56
CA VAL A 729 25.48 1.60 -6.03
C VAL A 729 25.82 0.21 -6.55
N ASP A 730 25.04 -0.27 -7.50
CA ASP A 730 25.36 -1.47 -8.27
C ASP A 730 26.41 -1.09 -9.32
N ASN A 731 27.60 -1.69 -9.25
CA ASN A 731 28.71 -1.34 -10.14
C ASN A 731 28.54 -1.91 -11.55
N GLY A 732 27.66 -2.89 -11.75
CA GLY A 732 27.31 -3.44 -13.05
C GLY A 732 26.30 -2.59 -13.81
N HIS A 733 25.60 -1.68 -13.13
CA HIS A 733 24.51 -0.85 -13.68
C HIS A 733 23.54 -1.65 -14.55
N PHE A 734 23.03 -2.75 -14.01
CA PHE A 734 22.16 -3.65 -14.74
C PHE A 734 20.79 -3.01 -14.99
N GLU A 735 20.37 -2.96 -16.25
CA GLU A 735 19.01 -2.57 -16.64
C GLU A 735 18.26 -3.79 -17.17
N PHE A 736 17.11 -4.12 -16.51
CA PHE A 736 16.25 -5.16 -17.02
C PHE A 736 15.76 -4.76 -18.43
N GLY A 737 16.00 -5.63 -19.42
CA GLY A 737 15.61 -5.39 -20.81
C GLY A 737 16.71 -4.86 -21.75
N GLU A 738 17.88 -4.46 -21.27
CA GLU A 738 19.00 -4.04 -22.13
C GLU A 738 19.82 -5.19 -22.71
N ALA A 739 19.62 -6.43 -22.24
CA ALA A 739 20.37 -7.59 -22.72
C ALA A 739 20.12 -7.99 -24.19
N ASN A 740 19.40 -7.17 -24.95
CA ASN A 740 19.06 -7.40 -26.36
C ASN A 740 19.32 -6.18 -27.28
N LYS A 741 20.29 -5.32 -26.92
CA LYS A 741 20.82 -4.35 -27.88
C LYS A 741 22.09 -4.83 -28.53
#